data_23ea52ef725bf4fe61f720a8e57aa33e
#
_entry.id   23ea52ef725bf4fe61f720a8e57aa33e
#
_cell.length_a   1.000
_cell.length_b   1.000
_cell.length_c   1.000
_cell.angle_alpha   90.00
_cell.angle_beta   90.00
_cell.angle_gamma   90.00
#
_symmetry.space_group_name_H-M   'P 1'
#
loop_
_entity.id
_entity.type
_entity.pdbx_description
1 polymer ?
#
loop_
_entity_poly.entity_id
_entity_poly.type
_entity_poly.pdbx_seq_one_letter_code
_entity_poly.pdbx_strand_id
1 'polypeptide(L)'
;MHRAIAAAIALLLASLAAADVASPFDNLQPQPKRVVAAGGVCGKPASVKFLRGAIEGVREDLAGEAYELVIAPDGVTIRASDPRGERYARTTLAQLAKLADGKLPCGTIVDWPQYRWRGIMHDCGRNYLDVASIKKLLDLMAAYKYNLFHWHLTDYHGWRLESKKYPMLQAPWAFRRQLMKFYTQAEFREILDYAAARGITVMPEFDVPGHSLAFRRGLGIARMDDPKVQGIVCDLIDELCSLATPEEMPFVHIGTDEVRTPEEKAAATFCPAVAERVRHNGRIPVGWHPGEGITASDGTKSVRMLWQESYLPDDDECVFDATRLYFGHRDCMDMINAPAFLKPFRFAHDERMNLGVVACSWHDDMIGDDPAALFRNNIFAPAVVMHSSLMWERRDVDRPEYRVKLPKPGTEDFTALRKFEDRIVVHRDKVLRDFDMPFAFVRQTDFRWRVSDSEGRVVAEDVAQGTVCLHHWCDDDQDMVNSYVAGKTGTATLETWIRSPEGRTVGVWVGFTHYSRSSSRGRGLPEDGEWDAPSKGVRVEVNGRVVPPPKWARPGLKYIAVHPEIPYSNNIVELPFAGEEYWMREPMQVSLDAGWNHVRIVVPHTAKKYRYEWISTFVPIAGTSEHPREVDGFEYSSRPPEEAR
;
A
#
# COMPACT_ATOMS: atom_id res chain seq x y z
N MET A 1 -30.86 -53.57 10.59
CA MET A 1 -30.93 -52.60 9.52
C MET A 1 -31.04 -51.15 10.02
N HIS A 2 -31.95 -50.78 10.89
CA HIS A 2 -32.14 -49.40 11.38
C HIS A 2 -30.95 -48.81 12.15
N ARG A 3 -30.17 -49.60 12.92
CA ARG A 3 -28.95 -49.09 13.61
C ARG A 3 -27.76 -48.82 12.71
N ALA A 4 -27.66 -49.53 11.59
CA ALA A 4 -26.59 -49.30 10.59
C ALA A 4 -26.87 -48.06 9.76
N ILE A 5 -28.13 -47.77 9.44
CA ILE A 5 -28.56 -46.56 8.75
C ILE A 5 -28.39 -45.33 9.63
N ALA A 6 -28.72 -45.41 10.92
CA ALA A 6 -28.48 -44.30 11.85
C ALA A 6 -27.02 -44.00 12.05
N ALA A 7 -26.14 -45.01 12.11
CA ALA A 7 -24.69 -44.82 12.17
C ALA A 7 -24.12 -44.24 10.87
N ALA A 8 -24.63 -44.64 9.70
CA ALA A 8 -24.19 -44.07 8.43
C ALA A 8 -24.68 -42.61 8.25
N ILE A 9 -25.88 -42.27 8.70
CA ILE A 9 -26.40 -40.90 8.69
C ILE A 9 -25.61 -40.04 9.72
N ALA A 10 -25.29 -40.57 10.91
CA ALA A 10 -24.46 -39.86 11.89
C ALA A 10 -23.01 -39.63 11.36
N LEU A 11 -22.43 -40.57 10.65
CA LEU A 11 -21.14 -40.40 9.97
C LEU A 11 -21.24 -39.40 8.79
N LEU A 12 -22.33 -39.40 8.02
CA LEU A 12 -22.56 -38.43 6.95
C LEU A 12 -22.81 -37.03 7.53
N LEU A 13 -23.56 -36.90 8.61
CA LEU A 13 -23.79 -35.63 9.30
C LEU A 13 -22.54 -35.14 10.04
N ALA A 14 -21.70 -36.03 10.55
CA ALA A 14 -20.40 -35.68 11.10
C ALA A 14 -19.38 -35.25 10.03
N SER A 15 -19.51 -35.76 8.78
CA SER A 15 -18.71 -35.30 7.64
C SER A 15 -19.22 -33.99 7.02
N LEU A 16 -20.50 -33.66 7.23
CA LEU A 16 -21.13 -32.39 6.80
C LEU A 16 -21.02 -31.28 7.84
N ALA A 17 -20.67 -31.61 9.09
CA ALA A 17 -20.54 -30.66 10.20
C ALA A 17 -19.08 -30.31 10.56
N ALA A 18 -18.09 -30.89 9.89
CA ALA A 18 -16.76 -30.31 9.86
C ALA A 18 -16.82 -29.14 8.87
N ALA A 19 -17.22 -27.96 9.33
CA ALA A 19 -16.81 -26.73 8.66
C ALA A 19 -15.30 -26.90 8.43
N ASP A 20 -14.85 -26.83 7.18
CA ASP A 20 -13.46 -26.92 6.80
C ASP A 20 -12.70 -25.84 7.60
N VAL A 21 -12.17 -26.22 8.77
CA VAL A 21 -11.28 -25.33 9.50
C VAL A 21 -10.05 -25.18 8.64
N ALA A 22 -9.92 -24.03 8.00
CA ALA A 22 -8.82 -23.73 7.10
C ALA A 22 -7.50 -24.16 7.77
N SER A 23 -6.71 -24.96 7.07
CA SER A 23 -5.43 -25.41 7.57
C SER A 23 -4.53 -24.20 7.86
N PRO A 24 -3.72 -24.20 8.93
CA PRO A 24 -2.72 -23.16 9.13
C PRO A 24 -1.85 -22.89 7.90
N PHE A 25 -1.62 -23.87 7.04
CA PHE A 25 -0.92 -23.71 5.77
C PHE A 25 -1.67 -22.81 4.78
N ASP A 26 -3.00 -22.87 4.75
CA ASP A 26 -3.84 -22.07 3.85
C ASP A 26 -3.85 -20.57 4.24
N ASN A 27 -3.42 -20.29 5.47
CA ASN A 27 -3.33 -18.93 5.99
C ASN A 27 -1.92 -18.33 5.93
N LEU A 28 -0.93 -19.00 5.33
CA LEU A 28 0.39 -18.40 5.09
C LEU A 28 0.30 -17.19 4.14
N GLN A 29 1.06 -16.14 4.42
CA GLN A 29 1.11 -14.93 3.61
C GLN A 29 2.57 -14.48 3.40
N PRO A 30 3.08 -14.41 2.18
CA PRO A 30 2.46 -14.92 0.94
C PRO A 30 2.34 -16.44 0.92
N GLN A 31 1.49 -16.97 0.04
CA GLN A 31 1.31 -18.41 -0.14
C GLN A 31 2.56 -19.05 -0.76
N PRO A 32 3.02 -20.19 -0.23
CA PRO A 32 4.15 -20.92 -0.81
C PRO A 32 3.77 -21.64 -2.10
N LYS A 33 4.78 -21.93 -2.94
CA LYS A 33 4.61 -22.59 -4.23
C LYS A 33 4.04 -23.99 -4.11
N ARG A 34 4.43 -24.74 -3.07
CA ARG A 34 3.93 -26.09 -2.85
C ARG A 34 3.85 -26.41 -1.35
N VAL A 35 2.72 -26.96 -0.96
CA VAL A 35 2.48 -27.47 0.39
C VAL A 35 1.98 -28.90 0.28
N VAL A 36 2.55 -29.79 1.07
CA VAL A 36 2.06 -31.15 1.28
C VAL A 36 1.80 -31.31 2.78
N ALA A 37 0.56 -31.19 3.19
CA ALA A 37 0.16 -31.41 4.58
C ALA A 37 0.31 -32.89 4.95
N ALA A 38 0.81 -33.16 6.14
CA ALA A 38 0.86 -34.49 6.73
C ALA A 38 0.02 -34.49 8.00
N GLY A 39 -0.47 -35.67 8.38
CA GLY A 39 -1.21 -35.79 9.65
C GLY A 39 -0.30 -35.59 10.86
N GLY A 40 -0.87 -35.04 11.96
CA GLY A 40 -0.17 -34.87 13.23
C GLY A 40 0.42 -33.50 13.47
N VAL A 41 1.08 -33.38 14.62
CA VAL A 41 1.68 -32.14 15.14
C VAL A 41 3.12 -32.41 15.53
N CYS A 42 4.01 -31.45 15.28
CA CYS A 42 5.41 -31.53 15.68
C CYS A 42 5.54 -31.46 17.21
N GLY A 43 6.07 -32.51 17.83
CA GLY A 43 6.29 -32.58 19.27
C GLY A 43 7.55 -31.85 19.77
N LYS A 44 8.47 -31.51 18.85
CA LYS A 44 9.74 -30.83 19.17
C LYS A 44 10.02 -29.66 18.21
N PRO A 45 9.18 -28.59 18.22
CA PRO A 45 9.31 -27.48 17.27
C PRO A 45 10.63 -26.71 17.39
N ALA A 46 11.28 -26.72 18.55
CA ALA A 46 12.57 -26.08 18.77
C ALA A 46 13.77 -26.87 18.20
N SER A 47 13.57 -28.15 17.80
CA SER A 47 14.61 -28.96 17.16
C SER A 47 14.66 -28.64 15.67
N VAL A 48 15.43 -27.62 15.28
CA VAL A 48 15.58 -27.20 13.89
C VAL A 48 16.93 -27.65 13.36
N LYS A 49 16.91 -28.50 12.31
CA LYS A 49 18.09 -28.95 11.58
C LYS A 49 18.24 -28.18 10.27
N PHE A 50 19.46 -27.77 9.96
CA PHE A 50 19.78 -27.10 8.69
C PHE A 50 20.57 -28.02 7.78
N LEU A 51 20.15 -28.06 6.51
CA LEU A 51 20.82 -28.80 5.45
C LEU A 51 21.18 -27.84 4.30
N ARG A 52 22.43 -27.87 3.87
CA ARG A 52 22.84 -27.17 2.64
C ARG A 52 22.47 -27.99 1.43
N GLY A 53 21.74 -27.38 0.49
CA GLY A 53 21.36 -28.05 -0.76
C GLY A 53 20.46 -27.18 -1.62
N ALA A 54 20.59 -27.33 -2.93
CA ALA A 54 19.74 -26.63 -3.89
C ALA A 54 18.30 -27.17 -3.85
N ILE A 55 17.35 -26.35 -4.26
CA ILE A 55 15.97 -26.72 -4.55
C ILE A 55 15.82 -26.84 -6.06
N GLU A 56 15.37 -28.00 -6.51
CA GLU A 56 15.25 -28.30 -7.93
C GLU A 56 14.10 -27.54 -8.60
N GLY A 57 14.27 -27.19 -9.87
CA GLY A 57 13.25 -26.56 -10.69
C GLY A 57 13.10 -25.06 -10.45
N VAL A 58 14.02 -24.44 -9.71
CA VAL A 58 14.04 -23.00 -9.47
C VAL A 58 14.98 -22.32 -10.46
N ARG A 59 14.56 -21.17 -10.98
CA ARG A 59 15.38 -20.34 -11.87
C ARG A 59 16.67 -19.91 -11.14
N GLU A 60 17.80 -19.87 -11.86
CA GLU A 60 19.14 -19.68 -11.28
C GLU A 60 19.25 -18.41 -10.42
N ASP A 61 18.73 -17.30 -10.89
CA ASP A 61 18.77 -16.01 -10.19
C ASP A 61 17.91 -15.97 -8.91
N LEU A 62 16.99 -16.93 -8.73
CA LEU A 62 16.13 -17.08 -7.55
C LEU A 62 16.57 -18.24 -6.65
N ALA A 63 17.46 -19.11 -7.12
CA ALA A 63 17.84 -20.34 -6.42
C ALA A 63 18.42 -20.10 -5.01
N GLY A 64 19.08 -18.96 -4.79
CA GLY A 64 19.59 -18.59 -3.48
C GLY A 64 18.51 -18.24 -2.45
N GLU A 65 17.28 -17.93 -2.89
CA GLU A 65 16.16 -17.60 -2.02
C GLU A 65 15.20 -18.77 -1.81
N ALA A 66 15.42 -19.88 -2.52
CA ALA A 66 14.59 -21.07 -2.44
C ALA A 66 14.87 -21.90 -1.18
N TYR A 67 13.82 -22.53 -0.66
CA TYR A 67 13.92 -23.40 0.50
C TYR A 67 12.92 -24.56 0.46
N GLU A 68 13.26 -25.61 1.21
CA GLU A 68 12.34 -26.66 1.64
C GLU A 68 12.27 -26.66 3.17
N LEU A 69 11.08 -26.68 3.70
CA LEU A 69 10.78 -26.73 5.13
C LEU A 69 9.96 -27.99 5.40
N VAL A 70 10.56 -28.94 6.12
CA VAL A 70 9.90 -30.19 6.56
C VAL A 70 9.61 -30.12 8.05
N ILE A 71 8.34 -30.27 8.39
CA ILE A 71 7.86 -30.33 9.78
C ILE A 71 7.40 -31.74 10.05
N ALA A 72 8.16 -32.46 10.89
CA ALA A 72 7.91 -33.84 11.28
C ALA A 72 7.58 -33.95 12.79
N PRO A 73 7.04 -35.08 13.26
CA PRO A 73 6.71 -35.24 14.69
C PRO A 73 7.89 -35.05 15.63
N ASP A 74 9.12 -35.35 15.17
CA ASP A 74 10.35 -35.30 15.95
C ASP A 74 11.18 -34.03 15.77
N GLY A 75 10.79 -33.10 14.87
CA GLY A 75 11.48 -31.83 14.67
C GLY A 75 11.24 -31.18 13.32
N VAL A 76 12.00 -30.14 13.06
CA VAL A 76 11.92 -29.32 11.85
C VAL A 76 13.22 -29.40 11.07
N THR A 77 13.15 -29.58 9.75
CA THR A 77 14.32 -29.52 8.87
C THR A 77 14.13 -28.42 7.84
N ILE A 78 15.14 -27.56 7.70
CA ILE A 78 15.21 -26.53 6.67
C ILE A 78 16.35 -26.90 5.71
N ARG A 79 16.06 -26.95 4.41
CA ARG A 79 17.05 -27.11 3.35
C ARG A 79 17.06 -25.87 2.48
N ALA A 80 18.23 -25.27 2.28
CA ALA A 80 18.46 -24.13 1.39
C ALA A 80 19.91 -24.10 0.91
N SER A 81 20.17 -23.50 -0.25
CA SER A 81 21.53 -23.34 -0.78
C SER A 81 22.26 -22.12 -0.22
N ASP A 82 21.52 -21.12 0.27
CA ASP A 82 22.01 -19.80 0.67
C ASP A 82 21.31 -19.33 1.97
N PRO A 83 21.95 -18.49 2.80
CA PRO A 83 21.33 -17.91 4.00
C PRO A 83 20.02 -17.15 3.74
N ARG A 84 19.79 -16.64 2.53
CA ARG A 84 18.54 -15.97 2.15
C ARG A 84 17.37 -16.94 2.18
N GLY A 85 17.52 -18.12 1.57
CA GLY A 85 16.50 -19.19 1.61
C GLY A 85 16.22 -19.68 3.02
N GLU A 86 17.27 -19.84 3.85
CA GLU A 86 17.10 -20.17 5.27
C GLU A 86 16.27 -19.11 6.01
N ARG A 87 16.52 -17.82 5.76
CA ARG A 87 15.77 -16.71 6.36
C ARG A 87 14.29 -16.81 6.02
N TYR A 88 13.94 -17.02 4.75
CA TYR A 88 12.53 -17.12 4.34
C TYR A 88 11.84 -18.38 4.86
N ALA A 89 12.57 -19.49 5.00
CA ALA A 89 12.04 -20.67 5.68
C ALA A 89 11.71 -20.39 7.15
N ARG A 90 12.59 -19.68 7.85
CA ARG A 90 12.36 -19.24 9.25
C ARG A 90 11.17 -18.29 9.36
N THR A 91 11.01 -17.35 8.41
CA THR A 91 9.85 -16.46 8.36
C THR A 91 8.56 -17.27 8.21
N THR A 92 8.51 -18.25 7.31
CA THR A 92 7.36 -19.14 7.12
C THR A 92 7.06 -19.96 8.37
N LEU A 93 8.10 -20.50 9.02
CA LEU A 93 7.96 -21.27 10.27
C LEU A 93 7.40 -20.40 11.39
N ALA A 94 7.85 -19.14 11.51
CA ALA A 94 7.36 -18.19 12.51
C ALA A 94 5.89 -17.84 12.30
N GLN A 95 5.47 -17.63 11.03
CA GLN A 95 4.06 -17.43 10.72
C GLN A 95 3.22 -18.65 11.09
N LEU A 96 3.64 -19.86 10.70
CA LEU A 96 2.93 -21.10 11.06
C LEU A 96 2.80 -21.30 12.56
N ALA A 97 3.83 -21.00 13.34
CA ALA A 97 3.78 -21.10 14.78
C ALA A 97 2.68 -20.21 15.39
N LYS A 98 2.53 -18.99 14.89
CA LYS A 98 1.47 -18.06 15.31
C LYS A 98 0.09 -18.50 14.80
N LEU A 99 -0.01 -18.89 13.55
CA LEU A 99 -1.27 -19.34 12.92
C LEU A 99 -1.83 -20.58 13.59
N ALA A 100 -0.97 -21.50 14.04
CA ALA A 100 -1.32 -22.75 14.68
C ALA A 100 -1.32 -22.68 16.22
N ASP A 101 -1.28 -21.48 16.80
CA ASP A 101 -1.23 -21.26 18.27
C ASP A 101 -0.15 -22.13 18.95
N GLY A 102 1.03 -22.23 18.32
CA GLY A 102 2.20 -23.00 18.77
C GLY A 102 2.16 -24.50 18.46
N LYS A 103 1.05 -25.03 17.95
CA LYS A 103 0.90 -26.46 17.60
C LYS A 103 1.24 -26.70 16.12
N LEU A 104 2.52 -26.64 15.76
CA LEU A 104 2.98 -26.73 14.36
C LEU A 104 2.44 -28.00 13.67
N PRO A 105 1.64 -27.88 12.58
CA PRO A 105 1.17 -29.03 11.84
C PRO A 105 2.33 -29.69 11.08
N CYS A 106 2.34 -31.01 10.98
CA CYS A 106 3.31 -31.73 10.16
C CYS A 106 3.03 -31.53 8.67
N GLY A 107 4.10 -31.41 7.87
CA GLY A 107 4.00 -31.23 6.44
C GLY A 107 5.32 -30.78 5.82
N THR A 108 5.31 -30.63 4.50
CA THR A 108 6.45 -30.15 3.71
C THR A 108 6.03 -28.92 2.91
N ILE A 109 6.83 -27.88 2.98
CA ILE A 109 6.70 -26.66 2.17
C ILE A 109 7.93 -26.56 1.28
N VAL A 110 7.71 -26.31 -0.03
CA VAL A 110 8.77 -25.94 -0.96
C VAL A 110 8.40 -24.61 -1.58
N ASP A 111 9.31 -23.64 -1.49
CA ASP A 111 8.96 -22.28 -1.82
C ASP A 111 10.15 -21.45 -2.32
N TRP A 112 9.84 -20.45 -3.17
CA TRP A 112 10.77 -19.45 -3.69
C TRP A 112 10.00 -18.25 -4.23
N PRO A 113 10.62 -17.04 -4.32
CA PRO A 113 9.92 -15.85 -4.84
C PRO A 113 9.67 -15.94 -6.35
N GLN A 114 8.70 -15.16 -6.83
CA GLN A 114 8.49 -14.95 -8.27
C GLN A 114 9.49 -13.95 -8.85
N TYR A 115 9.80 -12.87 -8.09
CA TYR A 115 10.69 -11.79 -8.53
C TYR A 115 11.91 -11.68 -7.61
N ARG A 116 13.06 -11.32 -8.22
CA ARG A 116 14.33 -11.17 -7.50
C ARG A 116 14.26 -10.06 -6.47
N TRP A 117 13.70 -8.90 -6.83
CA TRP A 117 13.51 -7.77 -5.93
C TRP A 117 12.03 -7.55 -5.64
N ARG A 118 11.74 -7.33 -4.39
CA ARG A 118 10.38 -7.17 -3.86
C ARG A 118 10.41 -5.98 -2.91
N GLY A 119 9.96 -4.82 -3.40
CA GLY A 119 10.19 -3.55 -2.75
C GLY A 119 8.95 -2.88 -2.20
N ILE A 120 9.15 -2.12 -1.14
CA ILE A 120 8.26 -1.04 -0.72
C ILE A 120 9.02 0.26 -0.87
N MET A 121 8.41 1.22 -1.56
CA MET A 121 8.83 2.60 -1.56
C MET A 121 8.03 3.39 -0.54
N HIS A 122 8.69 4.24 0.24
CA HIS A 122 8.01 5.22 1.09
C HIS A 122 8.53 6.63 0.84
N ASP A 123 7.59 7.55 0.64
CA ASP A 123 7.85 8.96 0.40
C ASP A 123 8.08 9.73 1.72
N CYS A 124 9.33 9.70 2.18
CA CYS A 124 9.77 10.49 3.31
C CYS A 124 10.00 11.98 2.95
N GLY A 125 10.21 12.28 1.68
CA GLY A 125 10.31 13.65 1.18
C GLY A 125 9.08 14.46 1.53
N ARG A 126 7.88 13.92 1.27
CA ARG A 126 6.61 14.56 1.60
C ARG A 126 6.18 14.36 3.05
N ASN A 127 6.30 13.15 3.59
CA ASN A 127 5.89 12.84 4.97
C ASN A 127 7.03 12.12 5.71
N TYR A 128 7.78 12.86 6.51
CA TYR A 128 8.90 12.33 7.28
C TYR A 128 8.45 11.22 8.21
N LEU A 129 9.16 10.12 8.18
CA LEU A 129 9.00 8.98 9.07
C LEU A 129 10.24 8.87 9.95
N ASP A 130 10.09 8.81 11.27
CA ASP A 130 11.24 8.72 12.16
C ASP A 130 11.95 7.35 12.07
N VAL A 131 13.18 7.28 12.58
CA VAL A 131 14.03 6.08 12.55
C VAL A 131 13.31 4.88 13.19
N ALA A 132 12.59 5.09 14.29
CA ALA A 132 11.87 4.02 14.99
C ALA A 132 10.74 3.48 14.10
N SER A 133 10.00 4.33 13.43
CA SER A 133 8.93 3.95 12.52
C SER A 133 9.46 3.27 11.25
N ILE A 134 10.60 3.73 10.69
CA ILE A 134 11.26 3.02 9.57
C ILE A 134 11.67 1.61 10.01
N LYS A 135 12.21 1.44 11.21
CA LYS A 135 12.55 0.11 11.72
C LYS A 135 11.33 -0.79 11.86
N LYS A 136 10.19 -0.27 12.33
CA LYS A 136 8.91 -1.01 12.35
C LYS A 136 8.47 -1.42 10.94
N LEU A 137 8.61 -0.52 9.95
CA LEU A 137 8.36 -0.86 8.55
C LEU A 137 9.27 -1.99 8.06
N LEU A 138 10.57 -1.90 8.31
CA LEU A 138 11.53 -2.94 7.93
C LEU A 138 11.25 -4.29 8.61
N ASP A 139 10.78 -4.28 9.86
CA ASP A 139 10.32 -5.49 10.55
C ASP A 139 9.10 -6.11 9.87
N LEU A 140 8.12 -5.29 9.51
CA LEU A 140 6.95 -5.73 8.76
C LEU A 140 7.33 -6.28 7.38
N MET A 141 8.19 -5.58 6.64
CA MET A 141 8.71 -6.02 5.35
C MET A 141 9.41 -7.39 5.46
N ALA A 142 10.27 -7.58 6.45
CA ALA A 142 10.96 -8.85 6.70
C ALA A 142 10.00 -9.99 7.02
N ALA A 143 8.95 -9.73 7.83
CA ALA A 143 7.93 -10.71 8.18
C ALA A 143 7.08 -11.18 6.98
N TYR A 144 7.08 -10.41 5.90
CA TYR A 144 6.35 -10.70 4.66
C TYR A 144 7.26 -10.86 3.42
N LYS A 145 8.55 -11.21 3.65
CA LYS A 145 9.53 -11.62 2.65
C LYS A 145 9.92 -10.57 1.61
N TYR A 146 9.81 -9.30 1.95
CA TYR A 146 10.39 -8.22 1.15
C TYR A 146 11.91 -8.19 1.31
N ASN A 147 12.61 -7.63 0.30
CA ASN A 147 14.08 -7.52 0.29
C ASN A 147 14.61 -6.20 -0.28
N LEU A 148 13.74 -5.24 -0.60
CA LEU A 148 14.12 -3.93 -1.10
C LEU A 148 13.31 -2.82 -0.41
N PHE A 149 13.99 -1.86 0.21
CA PHE A 149 13.38 -0.62 0.70
C PHE A 149 13.81 0.53 -0.19
N HIS A 150 12.89 1.05 -0.98
CA HIS A 150 13.12 2.24 -1.79
C HIS A 150 12.78 3.47 -0.94
N TRP A 151 13.80 4.24 -0.60
CA TRP A 151 13.69 5.35 0.33
C TRP A 151 13.71 6.68 -0.41
N HIS A 152 12.50 7.22 -0.71
CA HIS A 152 12.34 8.51 -1.37
C HIS A 152 12.60 9.64 -0.36
N LEU A 153 13.83 10.18 -0.40
CA LEU A 153 14.37 11.08 0.63
C LEU A 153 14.13 12.54 0.34
N THR A 154 13.80 12.90 -0.89
CA THR A 154 13.73 14.32 -1.30
C THR A 154 12.54 14.60 -2.20
N ASP A 155 11.85 15.73 -1.93
CA ASP A 155 10.71 16.20 -2.71
C ASP A 155 10.49 17.70 -2.49
N TYR A 156 9.39 18.28 -3.02
CA TYR A 156 8.99 19.67 -2.77
C TYR A 156 8.92 20.05 -1.29
N HIS A 157 8.66 19.06 -0.40
CA HIS A 157 8.32 19.28 1.00
C HIS A 157 9.51 19.17 1.95
N GLY A 158 10.58 18.53 1.54
CA GLY A 158 11.77 18.40 2.35
C GLY A 158 12.92 17.67 1.65
N TRP A 159 14.14 18.04 2.02
CA TRP A 159 15.36 17.31 1.77
C TRP A 159 15.73 16.56 3.07
N ARG A 160 15.50 15.26 3.11
CA ARG A 160 15.47 14.49 4.36
C ARG A 160 16.79 13.82 4.75
N LEU A 161 17.87 13.97 3.99
CA LEU A 161 19.19 13.46 4.38
C LEU A 161 20.14 14.63 4.69
N GLU A 162 20.84 14.53 5.83
CA GLU A 162 21.88 15.48 6.20
C GLU A 162 22.96 15.58 5.12
N SER A 163 23.27 16.81 4.70
CA SER A 163 24.45 17.09 3.91
C SER A 163 25.41 17.96 4.72
N LYS A 164 26.62 17.46 4.93
CA LYS A 164 27.71 18.24 5.58
C LYS A 164 28.32 19.23 4.60
N LYS A 165 28.29 18.90 3.31
CA LYS A 165 28.80 19.79 2.26
C LYS A 165 27.84 20.95 1.98
N TYR A 166 26.54 20.71 2.08
CA TYR A 166 25.49 21.70 1.84
C TYR A 166 24.49 21.81 3.01
N PRO A 167 24.95 22.26 4.20
CA PRO A 167 24.13 22.22 5.42
C PRO A 167 22.88 23.10 5.36
N MET A 168 22.79 24.01 4.40
CA MET A 168 21.61 24.84 4.16
C MET A 168 20.40 24.03 3.68
N LEU A 169 20.59 22.80 3.21
CA LEU A 169 19.50 21.87 2.90
C LEU A 169 18.71 21.45 4.15
N GLN A 170 19.29 21.60 5.36
CA GLN A 170 18.63 21.35 6.64
C GLN A 170 18.11 22.61 7.32
N ALA A 171 18.21 23.77 6.68
CA ALA A 171 17.66 25.01 7.22
C ALA A 171 16.12 25.00 7.22
N PRO A 172 15.45 25.68 8.17
CA PRO A 172 13.98 25.65 8.29
C PRO A 172 13.24 26.00 7.01
N TRP A 173 13.75 26.93 6.22
CA TRP A 173 13.15 27.35 4.96
C TRP A 173 13.28 26.35 3.80
N ALA A 174 14.12 25.33 3.92
CA ALA A 174 14.17 24.23 2.96
C ALA A 174 12.92 23.34 3.04
N PHE A 175 12.24 23.34 4.18
CA PHE A 175 11.10 22.46 4.42
C PHE A 175 9.76 23.17 4.21
N ARG A 176 8.79 22.44 3.67
CA ARG A 176 7.39 22.84 3.57
C ARG A 176 6.51 22.08 4.58
N ARG A 177 6.92 20.88 4.98
CA ARG A 177 6.27 20.05 5.98
C ARG A 177 7.28 19.58 7.00
N GLN A 178 6.87 19.42 8.25
CA GLN A 178 7.69 18.83 9.32
C GLN A 178 9.09 19.47 9.34
N LEU A 179 9.13 20.75 9.71
CA LEU A 179 10.32 21.58 9.67
C LEU A 179 11.50 20.93 10.36
N MET A 180 12.66 20.96 9.71
CA MET A 180 13.93 20.44 10.25
C MET A 180 13.87 18.95 10.65
N LYS A 181 12.90 18.18 10.14
CA LYS A 181 12.88 16.74 10.27
C LYS A 181 13.65 16.13 9.11
N PHE A 182 14.81 15.57 9.40
CA PHE A 182 15.71 14.90 8.45
C PHE A 182 16.49 13.82 9.18
N TYR A 183 17.12 12.94 8.43
CA TYR A 183 18.00 11.90 8.96
C TYR A 183 19.43 12.41 8.95
N THR A 184 20.11 12.28 10.08
CA THR A 184 21.57 12.45 10.14
C THR A 184 22.24 11.33 9.34
N GLN A 185 23.49 11.54 8.92
CA GLN A 185 24.27 10.49 8.25
C GLN A 185 24.46 9.25 9.14
N ALA A 186 24.52 9.45 10.46
CA ALA A 186 24.58 8.36 11.43
C ALA A 186 23.26 7.55 11.47
N GLU A 187 22.12 8.21 11.48
CA GLU A 187 20.80 7.56 11.41
C GLU A 187 20.58 6.85 10.07
N PHE A 188 21.06 7.44 8.97
CA PHE A 188 21.03 6.78 7.67
C PHE A 188 21.83 5.47 7.70
N ARG A 189 23.07 5.50 8.25
CA ARG A 189 23.88 4.28 8.41
C ARG A 189 23.20 3.25 9.32
N GLU A 190 22.62 3.69 10.43
CA GLU A 190 21.86 2.83 11.34
C GLU A 190 20.72 2.09 10.63
N ILE A 191 19.99 2.75 9.74
CA ILE A 191 18.92 2.13 8.94
C ILE A 191 19.48 1.13 7.93
N LEU A 192 20.60 1.43 7.27
CA LEU A 192 21.26 0.47 6.38
C LEU A 192 21.65 -0.82 7.12
N ASP A 193 22.27 -0.71 8.29
CA ASP A 193 22.66 -1.87 9.10
C ASP A 193 21.44 -2.67 9.58
N TYR A 194 20.39 -1.97 9.99
CA TYR A 194 19.15 -2.57 10.46
C TYR A 194 18.41 -3.34 9.34
N ALA A 195 18.38 -2.77 8.14
CA ALA A 195 17.81 -3.39 6.95
C ALA A 195 18.63 -4.63 6.51
N ALA A 196 19.96 -4.49 6.45
CA ALA A 196 20.85 -5.59 6.06
C ALA A 196 20.72 -6.80 6.99
N ALA A 197 20.60 -6.60 8.32
CA ALA A 197 20.35 -7.67 9.28
C ALA A 197 19.06 -8.45 9.00
N ARG A 198 18.10 -7.84 8.30
CA ARG A 198 16.81 -8.42 7.87
C ARG A 198 16.83 -8.94 6.43
N GLY A 199 17.95 -8.77 5.73
CA GLY A 199 18.10 -9.13 4.32
C GLY A 199 17.36 -8.19 3.38
N ILE A 200 17.22 -6.95 3.79
CA ILE A 200 16.61 -5.88 3.01
C ILE A 200 17.72 -4.94 2.53
N THR A 201 17.79 -4.74 1.23
CA THR A 201 18.65 -3.74 0.58
C THR A 201 17.93 -2.39 0.58
N VAL A 202 18.65 -1.32 0.89
CA VAL A 202 18.11 0.05 0.80
C VAL A 202 18.52 0.66 -0.55
N MET A 203 17.55 1.23 -1.25
CA MET A 203 17.72 2.04 -2.45
C MET A 203 17.30 3.48 -2.14
N PRO A 204 18.25 4.38 -1.81
CA PRO A 204 17.93 5.78 -1.56
C PRO A 204 17.63 6.52 -2.85
N GLU A 205 16.76 7.53 -2.76
CA GLU A 205 16.41 8.39 -3.89
C GLU A 205 16.62 9.86 -3.58
N PHE A 206 17.30 10.54 -4.52
CA PHE A 206 17.31 12.00 -4.65
C PHE A 206 16.61 12.38 -5.95
N ASP A 207 15.41 12.90 -5.84
CA ASP A 207 14.58 13.21 -6.99
C ASP A 207 14.94 14.57 -7.58
N VAL A 208 15.46 14.53 -8.81
CA VAL A 208 15.90 15.67 -9.59
C VAL A 208 15.68 15.41 -11.09
N PRO A 209 15.45 16.44 -11.93
CA PRO A 209 15.29 17.88 -11.63
C PRO A 209 13.86 18.26 -11.23
N GLY A 210 12.88 17.38 -11.45
CA GLY A 210 11.53 17.53 -10.91
C GLY A 210 11.55 17.55 -9.39
N HIS A 211 10.42 17.70 -8.73
CA HIS A 211 10.28 17.55 -7.27
C HIS A 211 11.32 18.24 -6.38
N SER A 212 12.06 19.22 -6.90
CA SER A 212 13.29 19.79 -6.32
C SER A 212 13.11 21.08 -5.52
N LEU A 213 11.88 21.44 -5.10
CA LEU A 213 11.64 22.73 -4.42
C LEU A 213 12.40 22.86 -3.09
N ALA A 214 12.51 21.79 -2.31
CA ALA A 214 13.28 21.79 -1.06
C ALA A 214 14.76 22.08 -1.32
N PHE A 215 15.35 21.46 -2.35
CA PHE A 215 16.70 21.70 -2.81
C PHE A 215 16.91 23.17 -3.17
N ARG A 216 16.04 23.71 -4.02
CA ARG A 216 16.12 25.11 -4.47
C ARG A 216 16.02 26.09 -3.32
N ARG A 217 15.06 25.87 -2.41
CA ARG A 217 14.85 26.71 -1.22
C ARG A 217 16.05 26.67 -0.28
N GLY A 218 16.56 25.48 0.01
CA GLY A 218 17.73 25.31 0.89
C GLY A 218 18.95 26.05 0.38
N LEU A 219 19.22 25.96 -0.92
CA LEU A 219 20.44 26.50 -1.53
C LEU A 219 20.30 27.91 -2.12
N GLY A 220 19.10 28.50 -2.07
CA GLY A 220 18.87 29.80 -2.69
C GLY A 220 18.95 29.78 -4.22
N ILE A 221 18.58 28.64 -4.84
CA ILE A 221 18.63 28.44 -6.29
C ILE A 221 17.26 28.73 -6.88
N ALA A 222 17.19 29.67 -7.80
CA ALA A 222 15.93 30.06 -8.42
C ALA A 222 15.42 29.00 -9.41
N ARG A 223 16.33 28.35 -10.15
CA ARG A 223 16.01 27.45 -11.27
C ARG A 223 16.97 26.27 -11.30
N MET A 224 16.47 25.09 -11.65
CA MET A 224 17.29 23.87 -11.74
C MET A 224 18.24 23.86 -12.93
N ASP A 225 18.02 24.68 -13.94
CA ASP A 225 18.92 24.85 -15.09
C ASP A 225 20.08 25.83 -14.82
N ASP A 226 20.29 26.28 -13.57
CA ASP A 226 21.49 27.03 -13.16
C ASP A 226 22.73 26.12 -13.38
N PRO A 227 23.78 26.61 -14.06
CA PRO A 227 24.98 25.82 -14.39
C PRO A 227 25.68 25.16 -13.20
N LYS A 228 25.49 25.68 -11.97
CA LYS A 228 26.10 25.06 -10.76
C LYS A 228 25.32 23.85 -10.26
N VAL A 229 24.06 23.66 -10.64
CA VAL A 229 23.19 22.61 -10.08
C VAL A 229 23.74 21.23 -10.34
N GLN A 230 24.21 20.95 -11.57
CA GLN A 230 24.82 19.67 -11.92
C GLN A 230 25.97 19.30 -10.97
N GLY A 231 26.89 20.24 -10.71
CA GLY A 231 28.02 20.02 -9.80
C GLY A 231 27.56 19.74 -8.36
N ILE A 232 26.57 20.51 -7.88
CA ILE A 232 26.02 20.33 -6.52
C ILE A 232 25.34 18.95 -6.38
N VAL A 233 24.55 18.54 -7.38
CA VAL A 233 23.89 17.22 -7.33
C VAL A 233 24.93 16.09 -7.38
N CYS A 234 25.96 16.19 -8.23
CA CYS A 234 27.06 15.22 -8.24
C CYS A 234 27.80 15.15 -6.89
N ASP A 235 28.03 16.28 -6.25
CA ASP A 235 28.63 16.32 -4.91
C ASP A 235 27.76 15.63 -3.85
N LEU A 236 26.43 15.80 -3.92
CA LEU A 236 25.48 15.14 -3.02
C LEU A 236 25.41 13.63 -3.26
N ILE A 237 25.54 13.18 -4.52
CA ILE A 237 25.67 11.75 -4.85
C ILE A 237 26.96 11.18 -4.26
N ASP A 238 28.09 11.89 -4.36
CA ASP A 238 29.34 11.44 -3.74
C ASP A 238 29.21 11.33 -2.23
N GLU A 239 28.63 12.34 -1.59
CA GLU A 239 28.40 12.35 -0.15
C GLU A 239 27.49 11.16 0.27
N LEU A 240 26.38 10.93 -0.42
CA LEU A 240 25.51 9.78 -0.20
C LEU A 240 26.26 8.46 -0.35
N CYS A 241 27.01 8.31 -1.46
CA CYS A 241 27.76 7.10 -1.75
C CYS A 241 28.91 6.83 -0.76
N SER A 242 29.44 7.87 -0.11
CA SER A 242 30.46 7.71 0.94
C SER A 242 29.95 7.05 2.22
N LEU A 243 28.63 6.97 2.42
CA LEU A 243 27.99 6.41 3.62
C LEU A 243 27.90 4.89 3.64
N ALA A 244 28.12 4.22 2.50
CA ALA A 244 28.00 2.77 2.36
C ALA A 244 28.93 2.23 1.27
N THR A 245 29.19 0.92 1.29
CA THR A 245 29.88 0.25 0.17
C THR A 245 28.90 -0.05 -0.99
N PRO A 246 29.39 -0.33 -2.21
CA PRO A 246 28.53 -0.72 -3.33
C PRO A 246 27.72 -2.00 -3.06
N GLU A 247 28.25 -2.92 -2.26
CA GLU A 247 27.58 -4.18 -1.91
C GLU A 247 26.42 -3.94 -0.92
N GLU A 248 26.57 -2.98 0.01
CA GLU A 248 25.54 -2.62 0.97
C GLU A 248 24.42 -1.80 0.33
N MET A 249 24.78 -0.95 -0.63
CA MET A 249 23.88 -0.02 -1.31
C MET A 249 24.14 -0.04 -2.83
N PRO A 250 23.71 -1.09 -3.53
CA PRO A 250 24.04 -1.27 -4.94
C PRO A 250 23.29 -0.33 -5.90
N PHE A 251 22.18 0.25 -5.46
CA PHE A 251 21.33 1.14 -6.26
C PHE A 251 21.30 2.54 -5.68
N VAL A 252 21.27 3.53 -6.54
CA VAL A 252 20.90 4.91 -6.21
C VAL A 252 19.84 5.38 -7.21
N HIS A 253 18.68 5.74 -6.71
CA HIS A 253 17.60 6.29 -7.53
C HIS A 253 17.76 7.81 -7.64
N ILE A 254 17.68 8.35 -8.85
CA ILE A 254 17.91 9.77 -9.14
C ILE A 254 16.63 10.52 -9.53
N GLY A 255 15.45 9.92 -9.33
CA GLY A 255 14.16 10.49 -9.68
C GLY A 255 13.92 10.50 -11.19
N THR A 256 13.86 11.69 -11.77
CA THR A 256 13.70 11.98 -13.21
C THR A 256 12.26 11.96 -13.73
N ASP A 257 11.26 11.87 -12.84
CA ASP A 257 9.85 11.96 -13.23
C ASP A 257 9.33 13.40 -13.27
N GLU A 258 8.14 13.53 -13.82
CA GLU A 258 7.33 14.75 -13.87
C GLU A 258 8.09 16.02 -14.31
N VAL A 259 9.08 15.87 -15.17
CA VAL A 259 9.84 16.98 -15.79
C VAL A 259 8.94 17.71 -16.79
N ARG A 260 8.17 18.69 -16.32
CA ARG A 260 7.05 19.28 -17.04
C ARG A 260 7.34 20.69 -17.59
N THR A 261 8.03 21.51 -16.79
CA THR A 261 8.31 22.90 -17.18
C THR A 261 9.48 23.00 -18.17
N PRO A 262 9.56 24.06 -18.99
CA PRO A 262 10.70 24.29 -19.86
C PRO A 262 12.03 24.33 -19.11
N GLU A 263 12.04 24.87 -17.89
CA GLU A 263 13.21 24.93 -17.01
C GLU A 263 13.65 23.55 -16.54
N GLU A 264 12.70 22.70 -16.12
CA GLU A 264 12.98 21.33 -15.71
C GLU A 264 13.48 20.50 -16.89
N LYS A 265 12.89 20.66 -18.08
CA LYS A 265 13.35 20.02 -19.32
C LYS A 265 14.76 20.44 -19.70
N ALA A 266 15.09 21.73 -19.55
CA ALA A 266 16.45 22.22 -19.76
C ALA A 266 17.42 21.64 -18.70
N ALA A 267 16.98 21.54 -17.46
CA ALA A 267 17.76 20.95 -16.38
C ALA A 267 17.95 19.44 -16.53
N ALA A 268 17.01 18.73 -17.14
CA ALA A 268 17.13 17.28 -17.35
C ALA A 268 18.36 16.89 -18.20
N THR A 269 18.97 17.83 -18.90
CA THR A 269 20.22 17.58 -19.64
C THR A 269 21.39 17.18 -18.76
N PHE A 270 21.35 17.45 -17.46
CA PHE A 270 22.39 17.01 -16.53
C PHE A 270 22.18 15.58 -15.99
N CYS A 271 21.00 14.99 -16.17
CA CYS A 271 20.70 13.64 -15.65
C CYS A 271 21.71 12.58 -16.09
N PRO A 272 22.19 12.55 -17.36
CA PRO A 272 23.26 11.63 -17.77
C PRO A 272 24.54 11.78 -16.95
N ALA A 273 24.95 13.01 -16.60
CA ALA A 273 26.13 13.26 -15.80
C ALA A 273 25.95 12.80 -14.34
N VAL A 274 24.74 12.97 -13.78
CA VAL A 274 24.38 12.47 -12.45
C VAL A 274 24.41 10.95 -12.41
N ALA A 275 23.82 10.28 -13.41
CA ALA A 275 23.85 8.83 -13.53
C ALA A 275 25.30 8.29 -13.67
N GLU A 276 26.13 8.97 -14.48
CA GLU A 276 27.54 8.62 -14.60
C GLU A 276 28.28 8.79 -13.27
N ARG A 277 27.90 9.78 -12.46
CA ARG A 277 28.48 9.96 -11.10
C ARG A 277 28.08 8.82 -10.18
N VAL A 278 26.85 8.31 -10.28
CA VAL A 278 26.42 7.11 -9.55
C VAL A 278 27.28 5.90 -9.95
N ARG A 279 27.50 5.67 -11.25
CA ARG A 279 28.35 4.57 -11.76
C ARG A 279 29.81 4.72 -11.32
N HIS A 280 30.34 5.94 -11.37
CA HIS A 280 31.71 6.23 -10.91
C HIS A 280 31.90 5.82 -9.43
N ASN A 281 30.87 5.95 -8.63
CA ASN A 281 30.84 5.48 -7.25
C ASN A 281 30.56 3.95 -7.12
N GLY A 282 30.53 3.20 -8.21
CA GLY A 282 30.32 1.75 -8.24
C GLY A 282 28.87 1.29 -8.01
N ARG A 283 27.88 2.17 -8.22
CA ARG A 283 26.45 1.87 -8.04
C ARG A 283 25.70 1.88 -9.37
N ILE A 284 24.53 1.27 -9.35
CA ILE A 284 23.63 1.21 -10.49
C ILE A 284 22.63 2.37 -10.36
N PRO A 285 22.60 3.31 -11.31
CA PRO A 285 21.59 4.36 -11.32
C PRO A 285 20.22 3.81 -11.71
N VAL A 286 19.20 4.24 -10.98
CA VAL A 286 17.79 3.94 -11.23
C VAL A 286 17.05 5.27 -11.46
N GLY A 287 16.07 5.29 -12.35
CA GLY A 287 15.25 6.47 -12.58
C GLY A 287 13.83 6.12 -12.99
N TRP A 288 12.89 7.00 -12.66
CA TRP A 288 11.50 6.88 -13.10
C TRP A 288 11.41 7.03 -14.62
N HIS A 289 10.60 6.21 -15.25
CA HIS A 289 10.30 6.35 -16.67
C HIS A 289 9.39 7.59 -16.90
N PRO A 290 9.54 8.42 -17.95
CA PRO A 290 10.43 8.24 -19.09
C PRO A 290 11.86 8.72 -18.87
N GLY A 291 12.20 9.17 -17.67
CA GLY A 291 13.46 9.77 -17.29
C GLY A 291 14.53 9.49 -18.31
N GLU A 292 14.81 10.43 -19.17
CA GLU A 292 15.46 10.28 -20.46
C GLU A 292 16.58 9.26 -20.45
N GLY A 293 16.56 8.34 -21.41
CA GLY A 293 17.42 7.17 -21.48
C GLY A 293 18.84 7.41 -20.99
N ILE A 294 19.03 7.28 -19.69
CA ILE A 294 20.31 7.51 -19.04
C ILE A 294 21.20 6.35 -19.43
N THR A 295 21.84 6.51 -20.60
CA THR A 295 22.79 5.54 -21.15
C THR A 295 24.18 5.97 -20.74
N ALA A 296 25.00 5.06 -20.23
CA ALA A 296 26.38 5.34 -19.93
C ALA A 296 27.21 5.58 -21.20
N SER A 297 28.39 6.18 -21.04
CA SER A 297 29.32 6.41 -22.16
C SER A 297 29.78 5.13 -22.85
N ASP A 298 29.73 3.98 -22.16
CA ASP A 298 30.00 2.65 -22.70
C ASP A 298 28.78 1.96 -23.33
N GLY A 299 27.64 2.64 -23.39
CA GLY A 299 26.38 2.10 -23.89
C GLY A 299 25.51 1.39 -22.86
N THR A 300 25.95 1.25 -21.59
CA THR A 300 25.17 0.63 -20.52
C THR A 300 24.00 1.51 -20.12
N LYS A 301 22.78 1.03 -20.24
CA LYS A 301 21.56 1.75 -19.82
C LYS A 301 21.40 1.72 -18.31
N SER A 302 20.73 2.73 -17.75
CA SER A 302 20.26 2.71 -16.36
C SER A 302 19.08 1.78 -16.22
N VAL A 303 18.81 1.39 -14.97
CA VAL A 303 17.58 0.66 -14.64
C VAL A 303 16.40 1.63 -14.64
N ARG A 304 15.31 1.23 -15.29
CA ARG A 304 14.06 2.00 -15.34
C ARG A 304 13.11 1.53 -14.26
N MET A 305 12.47 2.47 -13.59
CA MET A 305 11.31 2.18 -12.77
C MET A 305 10.05 2.62 -13.53
N LEU A 306 9.24 1.64 -13.93
CA LEU A 306 7.98 1.88 -14.64
C LEU A 306 6.91 2.26 -13.64
N TRP A 307 6.18 3.36 -13.88
CA TRP A 307 5.13 3.85 -13.01
C TRP A 307 3.82 4.19 -13.73
N GLN A 308 3.86 4.29 -15.05
CA GLN A 308 2.69 4.51 -15.90
C GLN A 308 2.49 3.34 -16.87
N GLU A 309 1.23 2.96 -17.09
CA GLU A 309 0.87 1.82 -17.93
C GLU A 309 1.15 2.01 -19.41
N SER A 310 1.22 3.26 -19.85
CA SER A 310 1.48 3.63 -21.25
C SER A 310 2.94 3.42 -21.66
N TYR A 311 3.83 3.22 -20.69
CA TYR A 311 5.25 3.06 -20.97
C TYR A 311 5.64 1.59 -21.05
N LEU A 312 6.20 1.22 -22.21
CA LEU A 312 6.79 -0.09 -22.44
C LEU A 312 8.31 0.06 -22.45
N PRO A 313 9.06 -0.82 -21.78
CA PRO A 313 10.51 -0.79 -21.86
C PRO A 313 10.99 -1.27 -23.23
N ASP A 314 12.18 -0.86 -23.62
CA ASP A 314 12.89 -1.49 -24.73
C ASP A 314 13.33 -2.92 -24.33
N ASP A 315 13.51 -3.82 -25.31
CA ASP A 315 13.80 -5.23 -25.07
C ASP A 315 15.10 -5.47 -24.28
N ASP A 316 16.04 -4.52 -24.31
CA ASP A 316 17.34 -4.58 -23.64
C ASP A 316 17.42 -3.77 -22.33
N GLU A 317 16.30 -3.24 -21.85
CA GLU A 317 16.23 -2.46 -20.61
C GLU A 317 15.95 -3.34 -19.39
N CYS A 318 16.74 -3.16 -18.33
CA CYS A 318 16.42 -3.69 -17.01
C CYS A 318 15.37 -2.81 -16.33
N VAL A 319 14.32 -3.41 -15.78
CA VAL A 319 13.20 -2.67 -15.22
C VAL A 319 12.78 -3.14 -13.84
N PHE A 320 12.38 -2.17 -13.01
CA PHE A 320 11.48 -2.38 -11.88
C PHE A 320 10.06 -2.01 -12.31
N ASP A 321 9.08 -2.79 -11.90
CA ASP A 321 7.67 -2.46 -12.13
C ASP A 321 7.02 -1.91 -10.86
N ALA A 322 6.56 -0.67 -10.93
CA ALA A 322 5.72 -0.01 -9.93
C ALA A 322 4.35 0.37 -10.52
N THR A 323 4.07 -0.06 -11.75
CA THR A 323 2.83 0.25 -12.45
C THR A 323 1.63 -0.33 -11.70
N ARG A 324 0.60 0.47 -11.42
CA ARG A 324 -0.60 0.07 -10.65
C ARG A 324 -0.33 -0.39 -9.22
N LEU A 325 0.86 -0.15 -8.68
CA LEU A 325 1.25 -0.59 -7.34
C LEU A 325 1.36 0.58 -6.36
N TYR A 326 0.61 1.64 -6.61
CA TYR A 326 0.54 2.78 -5.73
C TYR A 326 -0.50 2.52 -4.63
N PHE A 327 -0.11 2.80 -3.41
CA PHE A 327 -1.01 2.81 -2.26
C PHE A 327 -0.67 4.02 -1.36
N GLY A 328 -1.57 4.34 -0.43
CA GLY A 328 -1.38 5.51 0.41
C GLY A 328 -1.93 6.80 -0.18
N HIS A 329 -2.42 6.76 -1.43
CA HIS A 329 -3.31 7.78 -1.95
C HIS A 329 -4.69 7.68 -1.28
N ARG A 330 -5.72 8.15 -1.91
CA ARG A 330 -7.06 8.26 -1.34
C ARG A 330 -7.96 7.10 -1.63
N ASP A 331 -7.56 6.25 -2.55
CA ASP A 331 -8.31 5.06 -2.91
C ASP A 331 -7.83 3.87 -2.08
N CYS A 332 -8.62 3.53 -1.05
CA CYS A 332 -8.34 2.38 -0.22
C CYS A 332 -8.50 1.04 -0.95
N MET A 333 -9.09 1.03 -2.14
CA MET A 333 -9.23 -0.19 -2.93
C MET A 333 -7.92 -0.62 -3.58
N ASP A 334 -6.96 0.29 -3.75
CA ASP A 334 -5.63 -0.04 -4.28
C ASP A 334 -4.90 -1.10 -3.44
N MET A 335 -5.10 -1.10 -2.12
CA MET A 335 -4.52 -2.13 -1.26
C MET A 335 -5.08 -3.53 -1.50
N ILE A 336 -6.28 -3.65 -2.10
CA ILE A 336 -6.97 -4.93 -2.38
C ILE A 336 -6.82 -5.29 -3.85
N ASN A 337 -7.05 -4.35 -4.75
CA ASN A 337 -7.17 -4.61 -6.19
C ASN A 337 -5.86 -5.08 -6.79
N ALA A 338 -4.76 -4.38 -6.51
CA ALA A 338 -3.47 -4.76 -7.05
C ALA A 338 -3.04 -6.18 -6.57
N PRO A 339 -2.99 -6.46 -5.25
CA PRO A 339 -2.55 -7.77 -4.79
C PRO A 339 -3.52 -8.91 -5.10
N ALA A 340 -4.82 -8.64 -5.25
CA ALA A 340 -5.80 -9.69 -5.54
C ALA A 340 -5.91 -10.02 -7.03
N PHE A 341 -5.80 -9.04 -7.92
CA PHE A 341 -6.25 -9.17 -9.30
C PHE A 341 -5.26 -8.73 -10.36
N LEU A 342 -4.22 -7.97 -10.04
CA LEU A 342 -3.30 -7.45 -11.05
C LEU A 342 -2.06 -8.33 -11.19
N LYS A 343 -1.50 -8.32 -12.40
CA LYS A 343 -0.25 -9.00 -12.75
C LYS A 343 0.82 -7.95 -13.04
N PRO A 344 1.98 -7.99 -12.37
CA PRO A 344 3.14 -7.21 -12.77
C PRO A 344 3.68 -7.62 -14.15
N PHE A 345 4.42 -6.74 -14.79
CA PHE A 345 5.06 -6.98 -16.09
C PHE A 345 4.07 -7.48 -17.15
N ARG A 346 3.07 -6.66 -17.49
CA ARG A 346 1.99 -7.02 -18.43
C ARG A 346 2.41 -6.98 -19.91
N PHE A 347 3.64 -6.74 -20.19
CA PHE A 347 4.23 -6.69 -21.53
C PHE A 347 5.13 -7.90 -21.76
N ALA A 348 5.35 -8.23 -23.03
CA ALA A 348 6.34 -9.24 -23.42
C ALA A 348 7.74 -8.66 -23.23
N HIS A 349 8.52 -9.26 -22.34
CA HIS A 349 9.86 -8.83 -22.01
C HIS A 349 10.66 -10.03 -21.51
N ASP A 350 11.99 -10.03 -21.68
CA ASP A 350 12.84 -11.09 -21.11
C ASP A 350 12.72 -11.07 -19.58
N GLU A 351 12.28 -12.16 -18.98
CA GLU A 351 12.11 -12.28 -17.52
C GLU A 351 13.39 -11.95 -16.73
N ARG A 352 14.58 -12.11 -17.35
CA ARG A 352 15.86 -11.75 -16.72
C ARG A 352 16.06 -10.24 -16.60
N MET A 353 15.41 -9.46 -17.47
CA MET A 353 15.42 -7.99 -17.45
C MET A 353 14.40 -7.43 -16.45
N ASN A 354 13.43 -8.24 -16.03
CA ASN A 354 12.45 -7.90 -15.01
C ASN A 354 13.07 -8.05 -13.62
N LEU A 355 13.74 -7.01 -13.13
CA LEU A 355 14.51 -7.06 -11.88
C LEU A 355 13.63 -7.30 -10.67
N GLY A 356 12.45 -6.67 -10.63
CA GLY A 356 11.56 -6.79 -9.48
C GLY A 356 10.38 -5.84 -9.50
N VAL A 357 9.61 -5.91 -8.43
CA VAL A 357 8.35 -5.20 -8.25
C VAL A 357 8.46 -4.31 -7.02
N VAL A 358 8.01 -3.05 -7.13
CA VAL A 358 8.03 -2.10 -6.03
C VAL A 358 6.65 -1.49 -5.83
N ALA A 359 6.03 -1.70 -4.67
CA ALA A 359 4.81 -1.02 -4.31
C ALA A 359 5.14 0.33 -3.65
N CYS A 360 4.50 1.39 -4.14
CA CYS A 360 4.85 2.75 -3.82
C CYS A 360 3.81 3.41 -2.90
N SER A 361 4.27 3.86 -1.74
CA SER A 361 3.47 4.60 -0.77
C SER A 361 3.64 6.11 -0.98
N TRP A 362 2.73 6.68 -1.76
CA TRP A 362 2.66 8.11 -1.99
C TRP A 362 1.58 8.76 -1.13
N HIS A 363 1.95 9.77 -0.36
CA HIS A 363 1.03 10.54 0.47
C HIS A 363 1.16 12.01 0.11
N ASP A 364 0.35 12.46 -0.83
CA ASP A 364 0.37 13.84 -1.33
C ASP A 364 0.00 14.85 -0.25
N ASP A 365 -0.89 14.48 0.66
CA ASP A 365 -1.28 15.32 1.78
C ASP A 365 -0.47 15.04 3.06
N MET A 366 -0.40 16.01 3.95
CA MET A 366 0.22 15.83 5.25
C MET A 366 -0.70 15.01 6.16
N ILE A 367 -0.25 13.82 6.56
CA ILE A 367 -1.06 12.85 7.31
C ILE A 367 -1.19 13.23 8.79
N GLY A 368 -0.20 13.87 9.38
CA GLY A 368 -0.21 14.29 10.78
C GLY A 368 1.09 14.98 11.20
N ASP A 369 1.11 15.50 12.43
CA ASP A 369 2.29 16.14 13.03
C ASP A 369 3.30 15.12 13.55
N ASP A 370 2.78 13.95 13.98
CA ASP A 370 3.57 12.88 14.54
C ASP A 370 4.19 12.03 13.42
N PRO A 371 5.50 11.77 13.44
CA PRO A 371 6.15 10.91 12.45
C PRO A 371 5.53 9.51 12.32
N ALA A 372 4.94 8.99 13.40
CA ALA A 372 4.25 7.69 13.39
C ALA A 372 2.78 7.76 12.90
N ALA A 373 2.27 8.95 12.57
CA ALA A 373 0.87 9.14 12.15
C ALA A 373 0.51 8.32 10.90
N LEU A 374 1.50 8.05 10.03
CA LEU A 374 1.33 7.18 8.87
C LEU A 374 0.73 5.82 9.25
N PHE A 375 1.27 5.19 10.27
CA PHE A 375 0.78 3.87 10.70
C PHE A 375 -0.54 3.95 11.46
N ARG A 376 -0.76 5.00 12.26
CA ARG A 376 -1.98 5.15 13.05
C ARG A 376 -3.19 5.50 12.21
N ASN A 377 -3.00 6.27 11.18
CA ASN A 377 -4.06 6.93 10.44
C ASN A 377 -4.17 6.45 9.00
N ASN A 378 -3.66 5.25 8.68
CA ASN A 378 -3.59 4.81 7.30
C ASN A 378 -3.72 3.29 7.12
N ILE A 379 -4.07 2.94 5.89
CA ILE A 379 -4.11 1.56 5.38
C ILE A 379 -2.71 0.99 5.06
N PHE A 380 -1.64 1.66 5.46
CA PHE A 380 -0.27 1.35 5.07
C PHE A 380 0.14 -0.08 5.45
N ALA A 381 -0.05 -0.49 6.70
CA ALA A 381 0.34 -1.82 7.15
C ALA A 381 -0.47 -2.93 6.48
N PRO A 382 -1.81 -2.84 6.32
CA PRO A 382 -2.58 -3.78 5.50
C PRO A 382 -2.07 -3.88 4.06
N ALA A 383 -1.77 -2.75 3.40
CA ALA A 383 -1.26 -2.73 2.04
C ALA A 383 0.07 -3.48 1.90
N VAL A 384 1.03 -3.26 2.81
CA VAL A 384 2.32 -3.99 2.81
C VAL A 384 2.08 -5.50 2.93
N VAL A 385 1.20 -5.94 3.83
CA VAL A 385 0.88 -7.37 4.00
C VAL A 385 0.27 -7.95 2.72
N MET A 386 -0.70 -7.28 2.14
CA MET A 386 -1.41 -7.75 0.95
C MET A 386 -0.54 -7.80 -0.29
N HIS A 387 0.28 -6.76 -0.54
CA HIS A 387 1.16 -6.71 -1.72
C HIS A 387 2.26 -7.78 -1.71
N SER A 388 2.56 -8.39 -0.56
CA SER A 388 3.51 -9.49 -0.48
C SER A 388 3.11 -10.69 -1.36
N SER A 389 1.81 -10.96 -1.51
CA SER A 389 1.29 -11.98 -2.44
C SER A 389 1.66 -11.68 -3.88
N LEU A 390 1.46 -10.44 -4.31
CA LEU A 390 1.75 -10.04 -5.68
C LEU A 390 3.24 -10.22 -6.05
N MET A 391 4.12 -10.00 -5.08
CA MET A 391 5.57 -9.99 -5.30
C MET A 391 6.21 -11.37 -5.14
N TRP A 392 5.59 -12.25 -4.38
CA TRP A 392 6.12 -13.58 -4.08
C TRP A 392 5.46 -14.69 -4.90
N GLU A 393 4.14 -14.63 -5.07
CA GLU A 393 3.34 -15.63 -5.74
C GLU A 393 3.40 -15.42 -7.27
N ARG A 394 3.23 -16.50 -8.04
CA ARG A 394 3.05 -16.41 -9.49
C ARG A 394 1.61 -16.03 -9.79
N ARG A 395 1.43 -15.07 -10.71
CA ARG A 395 0.12 -14.72 -11.25
C ARG A 395 0.11 -14.90 -12.75
N ASP A 396 -0.83 -15.70 -13.23
CA ASP A 396 -1.00 -15.97 -14.66
C ASP A 396 -2.13 -15.13 -15.29
N VAL A 397 -2.97 -14.55 -14.47
CA VAL A 397 -4.17 -13.79 -14.91
C VAL A 397 -4.11 -12.37 -14.36
N ASP A 398 -4.42 -11.40 -15.22
CA ASP A 398 -4.63 -9.98 -14.93
C ASP A 398 -6.11 -9.66 -15.06
N ARG A 399 -6.69 -8.97 -14.07
CA ARG A 399 -8.12 -8.61 -14.01
C ARG A 399 -8.27 -7.09 -13.77
N PRO A 400 -7.89 -6.26 -14.72
CA PRO A 400 -7.94 -4.81 -14.54
C PRO A 400 -9.36 -4.27 -14.33
N GLU A 401 -10.40 -5.02 -14.75
CA GLU A 401 -11.79 -4.66 -14.55
C GLU A 401 -12.20 -4.52 -13.09
N TYR A 402 -11.43 -5.10 -12.16
CA TYR A 402 -11.71 -5.01 -10.73
C TYR A 402 -11.05 -3.83 -10.03
N ARG A 403 -10.47 -2.88 -10.75
CA ARG A 403 -9.90 -1.67 -10.13
C ARG A 403 -10.93 -0.82 -9.41
N VAL A 404 -12.11 -0.67 -9.97
CA VAL A 404 -13.21 0.11 -9.40
C VAL A 404 -14.27 -0.80 -8.77
N LYS A 405 -14.57 -1.93 -9.41
CA LYS A 405 -15.65 -2.85 -9.02
C LYS A 405 -15.04 -4.16 -8.57
N LEU A 406 -15.33 -4.57 -7.35
CA LEU A 406 -14.99 -5.93 -6.90
C LEU A 406 -15.87 -6.98 -7.60
N PRO A 407 -15.41 -8.24 -7.62
CA PRO A 407 -16.20 -9.34 -8.19
C PRO A 407 -17.58 -9.46 -7.54
N LYS A 408 -18.56 -9.88 -8.32
CA LYS A 408 -19.92 -10.09 -7.79
C LYS A 408 -19.99 -11.34 -6.92
N PRO A 409 -20.78 -11.33 -5.82
CA PRO A 409 -21.08 -12.51 -5.03
C PRO A 409 -21.53 -13.68 -5.90
N GLY A 410 -21.06 -14.89 -5.55
CA GLY A 410 -21.38 -16.13 -6.28
C GLY A 410 -20.44 -16.44 -7.46
N THR A 411 -19.47 -15.58 -7.78
CA THR A 411 -18.43 -15.87 -8.78
C THR A 411 -17.20 -16.54 -8.15
N GLU A 412 -16.38 -17.21 -8.97
CA GLU A 412 -15.11 -17.78 -8.53
C GLU A 412 -14.14 -16.70 -8.04
N ASP A 413 -14.05 -15.59 -8.75
CA ASP A 413 -13.22 -14.44 -8.38
C ASP A 413 -13.63 -13.85 -7.03
N PHE A 414 -14.95 -13.78 -6.75
CA PHE A 414 -15.45 -13.37 -5.43
C PHE A 414 -15.03 -14.34 -4.32
N THR A 415 -15.13 -15.64 -4.60
CA THR A 415 -14.72 -16.68 -3.64
C THR A 415 -13.22 -16.61 -3.37
N ALA A 416 -12.42 -16.36 -4.41
CA ALA A 416 -10.97 -16.18 -4.28
C ALA A 416 -10.61 -14.93 -3.46
N LEU A 417 -11.29 -13.80 -3.74
CA LEU A 417 -11.12 -12.57 -2.98
C LEU A 417 -11.49 -12.76 -1.50
N ARG A 418 -12.64 -13.41 -1.22
CA ARG A 418 -13.08 -13.71 0.13
C ARG A 418 -12.03 -14.51 0.91
N LYS A 419 -11.48 -15.57 0.31
CA LYS A 419 -10.41 -16.36 0.91
C LYS A 419 -9.14 -15.52 1.15
N PHE A 420 -8.82 -14.61 0.23
CA PHE A 420 -7.70 -13.69 0.41
C PHE A 420 -7.93 -12.77 1.61
N GLU A 421 -9.09 -12.13 1.71
CA GLU A 421 -9.43 -11.26 2.84
C GLU A 421 -9.48 -12.02 4.18
N ASP A 422 -10.05 -13.23 4.20
CA ASP A 422 -10.07 -14.09 5.39
C ASP A 422 -8.65 -14.38 5.89
N ARG A 423 -7.71 -14.65 4.99
CA ARG A 423 -6.30 -14.82 5.32
C ARG A 423 -5.70 -13.55 5.93
N ILE A 424 -5.98 -12.38 5.36
CA ILE A 424 -5.50 -11.09 5.90
C ILE A 424 -6.06 -10.81 7.29
N VAL A 425 -7.33 -11.10 7.53
CA VAL A 425 -7.97 -10.98 8.84
C VAL A 425 -7.30 -11.92 9.85
N VAL A 426 -7.00 -13.17 9.46
CA VAL A 426 -6.27 -14.10 10.32
C VAL A 426 -4.86 -13.59 10.65
N HIS A 427 -4.18 -12.96 9.68
CA HIS A 427 -2.89 -12.31 9.94
C HIS A 427 -3.02 -11.14 10.91
N ARG A 428 -4.01 -10.26 10.72
CA ARG A 428 -4.32 -9.17 11.67
C ARG A 428 -4.48 -9.70 13.09
N ASP A 429 -5.24 -10.78 13.25
CA ASP A 429 -5.68 -11.25 14.56
C ASP A 429 -4.67 -12.18 15.25
N LYS A 430 -3.80 -12.88 14.50
CA LYS A 430 -2.84 -13.85 15.03
C LYS A 430 -1.38 -13.45 14.80
N VAL A 431 -0.98 -13.18 13.56
CA VAL A 431 0.44 -12.99 13.21
C VAL A 431 0.94 -11.62 13.66
N LEU A 432 0.12 -10.59 13.46
CA LEU A 432 0.46 -9.20 13.76
C LEU A 432 0.01 -8.72 15.15
N ARG A 433 -0.62 -9.58 15.93
CA ARG A 433 -1.08 -9.23 17.30
C ARG A 433 0.00 -8.59 18.16
N ASP A 434 1.24 -9.09 18.04
CA ASP A 434 2.38 -8.62 18.83
C ASP A 434 3.17 -7.50 18.13
N PHE A 435 2.79 -7.14 16.92
CA PHE A 435 3.33 -5.96 16.25
C PHE A 435 2.64 -4.72 16.82
N ASP A 436 3.40 -3.84 17.43
CA ASP A 436 2.93 -2.53 17.88
C ASP A 436 2.74 -1.61 16.65
N MET A 437 1.73 -1.94 15.83
CA MET A 437 1.41 -1.25 14.59
C MET A 437 -0.08 -1.31 14.31
N PRO A 438 -0.73 -0.18 14.03
CA PRO A 438 -2.12 -0.14 13.59
C PRO A 438 -2.35 -0.96 12.32
N PHE A 439 -3.50 -1.61 12.23
CA PHE A 439 -3.90 -2.40 11.08
C PHE A 439 -5.35 -2.11 10.70
N ALA A 440 -5.56 -1.03 9.96
CA ALA A 440 -6.87 -0.49 9.63
C ALA A 440 -7.52 -1.26 8.45
N PHE A 441 -7.97 -2.49 8.71
CA PHE A 441 -8.63 -3.33 7.71
C PHE A 441 -9.79 -4.12 8.30
N VAL A 442 -10.92 -4.12 7.60
CA VAL A 442 -12.05 -5.04 7.74
C VAL A 442 -12.46 -5.56 6.37
N ARG A 443 -13.05 -6.77 6.32
CA ARG A 443 -13.44 -7.39 5.05
C ARG A 443 -14.38 -6.51 4.24
N GLN A 444 -14.01 -6.24 3.01
CA GLN A 444 -14.87 -5.51 2.07
C GLN A 444 -15.98 -6.40 1.50
N THR A 445 -15.71 -7.70 1.36
CA THR A 445 -16.68 -8.67 0.83
C THR A 445 -17.87 -8.96 1.74
N ASP A 446 -17.91 -8.44 2.95
CA ASP A 446 -19.08 -8.54 3.84
C ASP A 446 -20.23 -7.62 3.42
N PHE A 447 -19.92 -6.45 2.86
CA PHE A 447 -20.87 -5.40 2.55
C PHE A 447 -21.68 -5.68 1.28
N ARG A 448 -22.87 -5.07 1.19
CA ARG A 448 -23.76 -5.17 0.03
C ARG A 448 -24.43 -3.83 -0.23
N TRP A 449 -24.11 -3.22 -1.39
CA TRP A 449 -24.72 -1.94 -1.78
C TRP A 449 -25.54 -2.08 -3.05
N ARG A 450 -26.53 -1.21 -3.17
CA ARG A 450 -27.23 -0.87 -4.39
C ARG A 450 -26.84 0.54 -4.79
N VAL A 451 -26.47 0.73 -6.05
CA VAL A 451 -26.13 2.04 -6.61
C VAL A 451 -27.17 2.42 -7.65
N SER A 452 -27.74 3.62 -7.52
CA SER A 452 -28.70 4.19 -8.47
C SER A 452 -28.17 5.51 -9.04
N ASP A 453 -28.54 5.79 -10.30
CA ASP A 453 -28.21 7.06 -10.96
C ASP A 453 -29.16 8.20 -10.53
N SER A 454 -28.95 9.40 -11.10
CA SER A 454 -29.76 10.59 -10.82
C SER A 454 -31.22 10.51 -11.25
N GLU A 455 -31.58 9.53 -12.07
CA GLU A 455 -32.95 9.25 -12.47
C GLU A 455 -33.61 8.16 -11.61
N GLY A 456 -32.88 7.66 -10.60
CA GLY A 456 -33.32 6.60 -9.70
C GLY A 456 -33.25 5.20 -10.31
N ARG A 457 -32.63 5.04 -11.47
CA ARG A 457 -32.41 3.72 -12.07
C ARG A 457 -31.28 3.01 -11.36
N VAL A 458 -31.50 1.75 -10.98
CA VAL A 458 -30.46 0.90 -10.38
C VAL A 458 -29.40 0.59 -11.44
N VAL A 459 -28.18 1.04 -11.24
CA VAL A 459 -27.04 0.78 -12.13
C VAL A 459 -26.15 -0.36 -11.65
N ALA A 460 -26.18 -0.68 -10.35
CA ALA A 460 -25.52 -1.85 -9.78
C ALA A 460 -26.24 -2.35 -8.53
N GLU A 461 -26.27 -3.67 -8.34
CA GLU A 461 -26.72 -4.35 -7.13
C GLU A 461 -25.65 -5.33 -6.64
N ASP A 462 -25.70 -5.68 -5.36
CA ASP A 462 -24.78 -6.58 -4.69
C ASP A 462 -23.30 -6.13 -4.79
N VAL A 463 -23.09 -4.80 -4.73
CA VAL A 463 -21.76 -4.23 -4.71
C VAL A 463 -21.09 -4.57 -3.38
N ALA A 464 -20.12 -5.47 -3.44
CA ALA A 464 -19.47 -6.05 -2.27
C ALA A 464 -18.24 -5.21 -1.84
N GLN A 465 -18.49 -4.01 -1.38
CA GLN A 465 -17.47 -3.05 -0.93
C GLN A 465 -18.01 -2.29 0.28
N GLY A 466 -17.21 -2.14 1.33
CA GLY A 466 -17.53 -1.22 2.43
C GLY A 466 -17.25 0.23 2.05
N THR A 467 -16.21 0.40 1.26
CA THR A 467 -15.83 1.65 0.61
C THR A 467 -16.12 1.53 -0.87
N VAL A 468 -17.13 2.23 -1.35
CA VAL A 468 -17.53 2.19 -2.76
C VAL A 468 -16.80 3.26 -3.54
N CYS A 469 -15.85 2.83 -4.36
CA CYS A 469 -15.18 3.67 -5.34
C CYS A 469 -16.10 3.87 -6.54
N LEU A 470 -16.71 5.03 -6.67
CA LEU A 470 -17.49 5.36 -7.86
C LEU A 470 -16.60 5.54 -9.08
N HIS A 471 -15.35 5.90 -8.86
CA HIS A 471 -14.36 6.15 -9.89
C HIS A 471 -12.95 6.10 -9.31
N HIS A 472 -11.98 5.52 -10.04
CA HIS A 472 -10.58 5.44 -9.63
C HIS A 472 -9.80 6.71 -10.03
N TRP A 473 -8.81 7.09 -9.23
CA TRP A 473 -8.11 8.37 -9.41
C TRP A 473 -7.00 8.36 -10.49
N CYS A 474 -6.34 7.25 -10.66
CA CYS A 474 -5.20 7.10 -11.58
C CYS A 474 -5.59 6.97 -13.05
N ASP A 475 -6.73 7.58 -13.45
CA ASP A 475 -7.39 7.01 -14.51
C ASP A 475 -7.24 7.52 -15.89
N ASP A 476 -7.04 6.58 -16.73
CA ASP A 476 -7.29 6.59 -18.15
C ASP A 476 -8.78 6.41 -18.46
N ASP A 477 -9.19 6.65 -19.70
CA ASP A 477 -10.57 6.53 -20.16
C ASP A 477 -11.24 5.19 -19.85
N GLN A 478 -10.46 4.13 -19.57
CA GLN A 478 -10.97 2.79 -19.25
C GLN A 478 -11.67 2.71 -17.89
N ASP A 479 -11.20 3.43 -16.89
CA ASP A 479 -11.81 3.39 -15.56
C ASP A 479 -13.08 4.23 -15.52
N MET A 480 -13.19 5.30 -16.34
CA MET A 480 -14.44 6.01 -16.56
C MET A 480 -15.52 5.09 -17.15
N VAL A 481 -15.15 4.18 -18.05
CA VAL A 481 -16.07 3.18 -18.61
C VAL A 481 -16.47 2.15 -17.56
N ASN A 482 -15.56 1.78 -16.66
CA ASN A 482 -15.83 0.82 -15.58
C ASN A 482 -16.50 1.44 -14.36
N SER A 483 -16.55 2.76 -14.25
CA SER A 483 -17.21 3.49 -13.16
C SER A 483 -18.69 3.12 -13.04
N TYR A 484 -19.22 3.13 -11.83
CA TYR A 484 -20.67 2.96 -11.58
C TYR A 484 -21.48 4.10 -12.19
N VAL A 485 -20.91 5.27 -12.34
CA VAL A 485 -21.56 6.49 -12.85
C VAL A 485 -21.28 6.74 -14.33
N ALA A 486 -20.48 5.91 -14.98
CA ALA A 486 -20.21 5.91 -16.43
C ALA A 486 -19.90 7.31 -17.01
N GLY A 487 -19.05 8.09 -16.35
CA GLY A 487 -18.64 9.41 -16.83
C GLY A 487 -19.73 10.47 -16.92
N LYS A 488 -20.88 10.28 -16.27
CA LYS A 488 -21.98 11.24 -16.26
C LYS A 488 -21.84 12.25 -15.12
N THR A 489 -22.35 13.45 -15.33
CA THR A 489 -22.56 14.43 -14.26
C THR A 489 -23.96 14.26 -13.67
N GLY A 490 -24.08 14.23 -12.35
CA GLY A 490 -25.36 14.05 -11.66
C GLY A 490 -25.18 13.70 -10.19
N THR A 491 -26.07 12.83 -9.68
CA THR A 491 -25.97 12.28 -8.34
C THR A 491 -26.02 10.76 -8.40
N ALA A 492 -25.23 10.10 -7.56
CA ALA A 492 -25.39 8.68 -7.26
C ALA A 492 -26.07 8.52 -5.91
N THR A 493 -26.98 7.57 -5.80
CA THR A 493 -27.56 7.13 -4.53
C THR A 493 -27.05 5.74 -4.22
N LEU A 494 -26.43 5.59 -3.05
CA LEU A 494 -25.96 4.31 -2.53
C LEU A 494 -26.88 3.89 -1.38
N GLU A 495 -27.37 2.67 -1.40
CA GLU A 495 -28.26 2.14 -0.37
C GLU A 495 -27.79 0.77 0.09
N THR A 496 -27.84 0.55 1.41
CA THR A 496 -27.64 -0.75 2.03
C THR A 496 -28.59 -0.92 3.20
N TRP A 497 -28.94 -2.16 3.48
CA TRP A 497 -29.69 -2.55 4.68
C TRP A 497 -28.75 -3.33 5.58
N ILE A 498 -28.66 -2.90 6.84
CA ILE A 498 -27.81 -3.51 7.87
C ILE A 498 -28.72 -4.11 8.93
N ARG A 499 -28.66 -5.42 9.11
CA ARG A 499 -29.35 -6.09 10.20
C ARG A 499 -28.49 -6.06 11.44
N SER A 500 -28.98 -5.45 12.50
CA SER A 500 -28.38 -5.49 13.84
C SER A 500 -29.18 -6.48 14.72
N PRO A 501 -28.53 -7.41 15.45
CA PRO A 501 -29.25 -8.34 16.31
C PRO A 501 -29.96 -7.65 17.49
N GLU A 502 -29.51 -6.43 17.84
CA GLU A 502 -30.07 -5.63 18.93
C GLU A 502 -29.97 -4.14 18.60
N GLY A 503 -30.75 -3.30 19.28
CA GLY A 503 -30.61 -1.84 19.23
C GLY A 503 -29.32 -1.42 19.93
N ARG A 504 -28.41 -0.76 19.21
CA ARG A 504 -27.11 -0.33 19.76
C ARG A 504 -26.51 0.82 18.99
N THR A 505 -25.56 1.51 19.64
CA THR A 505 -24.70 2.49 18.98
C THR A 505 -23.39 1.81 18.58
N VAL A 506 -22.95 1.99 17.35
CA VAL A 506 -21.73 1.41 16.80
C VAL A 506 -20.82 2.50 16.25
N GLY A 507 -19.51 2.26 16.30
CA GLY A 507 -18.55 3.07 15.57
C GLY A 507 -18.67 2.82 14.07
N VAL A 508 -18.66 3.87 13.27
CA VAL A 508 -18.76 3.75 11.82
C VAL A 508 -17.75 4.69 11.17
N TRP A 509 -16.95 4.18 10.26
CA TRP A 509 -16.20 5.03 9.34
C TRP A 509 -17.17 5.59 8.29
N VAL A 510 -17.35 6.89 8.31
CA VAL A 510 -18.14 7.61 7.31
C VAL A 510 -17.26 8.68 6.69
N GLY A 511 -17.15 8.70 5.38
CA GLY A 511 -16.35 9.72 4.72
C GLY A 511 -16.39 9.67 3.19
N PHE A 512 -15.81 10.71 2.62
CA PHE A 512 -15.80 10.96 1.19
C PHE A 512 -14.48 11.63 0.83
N THR A 513 -13.62 10.97 0.09
CA THR A 513 -12.28 11.51 -0.22
C THR A 513 -12.34 12.86 -0.92
N HIS A 514 -13.18 12.97 -1.94
CA HIS A 514 -13.30 14.22 -2.70
C HIS A 514 -13.86 15.39 -1.88
N TYR A 515 -14.67 15.11 -0.88
CA TYR A 515 -15.32 16.12 -0.04
C TYR A 515 -14.62 16.31 1.30
N SER A 516 -13.50 15.64 1.50
CA SER A 516 -12.65 15.83 2.67
C SER A 516 -11.85 17.12 2.54
N ARG A 517 -11.59 17.78 3.68
CA ARG A 517 -10.80 19.01 3.74
C ARG A 517 -9.31 18.76 3.56
N SER A 518 -8.83 17.57 3.87
CA SER A 518 -7.41 17.22 3.71
C SER A 518 -7.01 17.02 2.26
N SER A 519 -7.97 16.74 1.38
CA SER A 519 -7.69 16.51 -0.01
C SER A 519 -7.00 17.71 -0.67
N SER A 520 -5.75 17.53 -1.11
CA SER A 520 -5.03 18.56 -1.87
C SER A 520 -5.74 18.88 -3.19
N ARG A 521 -6.42 17.90 -3.77
CA ARG A 521 -7.17 18.03 -5.02
C ARG A 521 -8.57 18.59 -4.81
N GLY A 522 -9.21 18.28 -3.72
CA GLY A 522 -10.41 18.99 -3.23
C GLY A 522 -10.08 20.39 -2.71
N ARG A 523 -8.78 20.72 -2.68
CA ARG A 523 -8.21 21.96 -2.19
C ARG A 523 -8.38 22.22 -0.70
N GLY A 524 -9.02 21.36 0.07
CA GLY A 524 -9.07 21.33 1.54
C GLY A 524 -8.99 22.67 2.25
N LEU A 525 -9.65 23.70 1.72
CA LEU A 525 -9.63 25.02 2.31
C LEU A 525 -10.66 25.09 3.43
N PRO A 526 -10.43 25.84 4.50
CA PRO A 526 -11.38 26.01 5.60
C PRO A 526 -12.77 26.44 5.14
N GLU A 527 -12.84 27.25 4.10
CA GLU A 527 -14.07 27.75 3.50
C GLU A 527 -14.83 26.71 2.67
N ASP A 528 -14.23 25.58 2.33
CA ASP A 528 -14.90 24.51 1.58
C ASP A 528 -16.02 23.83 2.38
N GLY A 529 -16.01 24.01 3.69
CA GLY A 529 -17.05 23.49 4.58
C GLY A 529 -17.01 21.97 4.75
N GLU A 530 -18.08 21.46 5.34
CA GLU A 530 -18.30 20.05 5.56
C GLU A 530 -18.95 19.41 4.33
N TRP A 531 -18.98 18.07 4.23
CA TRP A 531 -19.56 17.37 3.08
C TRP A 531 -21.05 17.67 2.85
N ASP A 532 -21.81 18.00 3.90
CA ASP A 532 -23.25 18.33 3.84
C ASP A 532 -23.52 19.83 3.56
N ALA A 533 -22.48 20.65 3.39
CA ALA A 533 -22.65 22.03 3.00
C ALA A 533 -23.42 22.13 1.67
N PRO A 534 -24.26 23.14 1.46
CA PRO A 534 -25.04 23.29 0.22
C PRO A 534 -24.20 23.26 -1.06
N SER A 535 -22.94 23.71 -0.98
CA SER A 535 -21.99 23.65 -2.10
C SER A 535 -21.45 22.26 -2.41
N LYS A 536 -21.55 21.32 -1.46
CA LYS A 536 -21.08 19.92 -1.60
C LYS A 536 -22.25 18.97 -1.92
N GLY A 537 -23.35 19.09 -1.23
CA GLY A 537 -24.60 18.37 -1.52
C GLY A 537 -24.62 16.90 -1.16
N VAL A 538 -23.65 16.42 -0.34
CA VAL A 538 -23.63 15.04 0.14
C VAL A 538 -24.60 14.89 1.31
N ARG A 539 -25.36 13.79 1.32
CA ARG A 539 -26.31 13.48 2.39
C ARG A 539 -26.20 12.03 2.80
N VAL A 540 -26.02 11.80 4.08
CA VAL A 540 -26.00 10.47 4.70
C VAL A 540 -27.20 10.33 5.62
N GLU A 541 -27.94 9.25 5.50
CA GLU A 541 -29.13 8.97 6.30
C GLU A 541 -29.10 7.52 6.82
N VAL A 542 -29.57 7.35 8.07
CA VAL A 542 -29.84 6.03 8.67
C VAL A 542 -31.28 6.05 9.17
N ASN A 543 -32.12 5.16 8.66
CA ASN A 543 -33.57 5.11 8.97
C ASN A 543 -34.27 6.47 8.77
N GLY A 544 -33.90 7.20 7.70
CA GLY A 544 -34.40 8.54 7.41
C GLY A 544 -33.87 9.67 8.30
N ARG A 545 -33.01 9.37 9.24
CA ARG A 545 -32.35 10.38 10.10
C ARG A 545 -31.02 10.77 9.49
N VAL A 546 -30.76 12.06 9.35
CA VAL A 546 -29.49 12.57 8.81
C VAL A 546 -28.35 12.28 9.78
N VAL A 547 -27.26 11.74 9.27
CA VAL A 547 -25.99 11.60 9.97
C VAL A 547 -25.13 12.81 9.59
N PRO A 548 -24.89 13.75 10.51
CA PRO A 548 -24.10 14.94 10.22
C PRO A 548 -22.61 14.59 10.12
N PRO A 549 -21.80 15.40 9.40
CA PRO A 549 -20.36 15.26 9.41
C PRO A 549 -19.76 15.48 10.81
N PRO A 550 -18.59 14.88 11.10
CA PRO A 550 -17.88 15.14 12.34
C PRO A 550 -17.36 16.58 12.34
N LYS A 551 -17.16 17.14 13.52
CA LYS A 551 -16.51 18.44 13.66
C LYS A 551 -15.02 18.31 13.33
N TRP A 552 -14.50 19.27 12.58
CA TRP A 552 -13.09 19.32 12.28
C TRP A 552 -12.27 19.67 13.52
N ALA A 553 -11.19 18.95 13.76
CA ALA A 553 -10.30 19.20 14.89
C ALA A 553 -9.56 20.54 14.76
N ARG A 554 -9.27 20.94 13.53
CA ARG A 554 -8.56 22.18 13.20
C ARG A 554 -9.26 22.93 12.06
N PRO A 555 -10.29 23.71 12.36
CA PRO A 555 -11.05 24.45 11.34
C PRO A 555 -10.32 25.70 10.81
N GLY A 556 -9.01 25.72 10.83
CA GLY A 556 -8.19 26.89 10.52
C GLY A 556 -7.41 26.79 9.21
N LEU A 557 -6.28 27.46 9.20
CA LEU A 557 -5.40 27.53 8.03
C LEU A 557 -4.72 26.19 7.75
N LYS A 558 -4.65 25.81 6.46
CA LYS A 558 -3.83 24.68 5.99
C LYS A 558 -2.35 25.05 5.88
N TYR A 559 -2.07 26.33 5.66
CA TYR A 559 -0.71 26.82 5.41
C TYR A 559 -0.38 28.03 6.28
N ILE A 560 0.87 28.13 6.71
CA ILE A 560 1.42 29.33 7.34
C ILE A 560 2.68 29.79 6.60
N ALA A 561 2.90 31.10 6.52
CA ALA A 561 4.15 31.67 6.03
C ALA A 561 5.26 31.47 7.05
N VAL A 562 6.43 31.00 6.62
CA VAL A 562 7.58 30.73 7.51
C VAL A 562 8.62 31.85 7.41
N HIS A 563 8.95 32.26 6.22
CA HIS A 563 9.93 33.31 5.94
C HIS A 563 9.43 34.17 4.78
N PRO A 564 8.61 35.20 5.05
CA PRO A 564 8.02 36.04 4.00
C PRO A 564 9.07 36.86 3.23
N GLU A 565 10.23 37.11 3.82
CA GLU A 565 11.34 37.84 3.21
C GLU A 565 12.18 37.02 2.22
N ILE A 566 12.02 35.70 2.16
CA ILE A 566 12.75 34.88 1.19
C ILE A 566 12.02 34.95 -0.16
N PRO A 567 12.71 35.25 -1.27
CA PRO A 567 12.10 35.63 -2.56
C PRO A 567 11.42 34.50 -3.35
N TYR A 568 10.98 33.43 -2.70
CA TYR A 568 10.25 32.34 -3.34
C TYR A 568 8.77 32.41 -2.98
N SER A 569 7.93 32.39 -4.00
CA SER A 569 6.48 32.51 -3.88
C SER A 569 5.79 31.45 -3.00
N ASN A 570 6.48 30.36 -2.68
CA ASN A 570 5.96 29.23 -1.92
C ASN A 570 6.66 29.02 -0.56
N ASN A 571 7.04 30.09 0.09
CA ASN A 571 7.68 30.04 1.41
C ASN A 571 6.65 29.83 2.54
N ILE A 572 5.96 28.71 2.47
CA ILE A 572 4.88 28.32 3.36
C ILE A 572 5.10 26.93 3.93
N VAL A 573 4.60 26.69 5.12
CA VAL A 573 4.52 25.37 5.75
C VAL A 573 3.10 24.86 5.69
N GLU A 574 2.93 23.63 5.28
CA GLU A 574 1.66 22.93 5.32
C GLU A 574 1.42 22.38 6.73
N LEU A 575 0.23 22.62 7.25
CA LEU A 575 -0.25 22.07 8.50
C LEU A 575 -1.18 20.89 8.23
N PRO A 576 -1.12 19.82 9.05
CA PRO A 576 -2.03 18.71 8.89
C PRO A 576 -3.46 19.11 9.26
N PHE A 577 -4.41 18.58 8.52
CA PHE A 577 -5.81 18.55 8.90
C PHE A 577 -6.09 17.18 9.53
N ALA A 578 -5.83 17.03 10.80
CA ALA A 578 -6.03 15.77 11.51
C ALA A 578 -7.48 15.27 11.41
N GLY A 579 -7.65 13.99 11.12
CA GLY A 579 -8.95 13.33 11.11
C GLY A 579 -9.82 13.63 9.90
N GLU A 580 -9.26 13.97 8.76
CA GLU A 580 -10.01 14.35 7.58
C GLU A 580 -10.33 13.20 6.63
N GLU A 581 -9.40 12.27 6.43
CA GLU A 581 -9.71 11.02 5.75
C GLU A 581 -10.48 10.09 6.69
N TYR A 582 -11.43 9.31 6.17
CA TYR A 582 -12.32 8.51 7.04
C TYR A 582 -11.57 7.51 7.95
N TRP A 583 -10.49 6.92 7.47
CA TRP A 583 -9.65 6.01 8.26
C TRP A 583 -8.69 6.73 9.24
N MET A 584 -8.57 8.04 9.15
CA MET A 584 -7.78 8.87 10.08
C MET A 584 -8.63 9.39 11.23
N ARG A 585 -9.96 9.26 11.14
CA ARG A 585 -10.91 9.77 12.13
C ARG A 585 -11.26 8.72 13.14
N GLU A 586 -11.58 9.18 14.34
CA GLU A 586 -12.33 8.34 15.24
C GLU A 586 -13.68 7.94 14.59
N PRO A 587 -14.11 6.68 14.75
CA PRO A 587 -15.37 6.23 14.18
C PRO A 587 -16.54 7.07 14.70
N MET A 588 -17.40 7.50 13.79
CA MET A 588 -18.61 8.22 14.16
C MET A 588 -19.58 7.29 14.89
N GLN A 589 -20.22 7.78 15.94
CA GLN A 589 -21.20 7.01 16.69
C GLN A 589 -22.55 7.05 15.99
N VAL A 590 -23.00 5.91 15.47
CA VAL A 590 -24.27 5.78 14.75
C VAL A 590 -25.17 4.81 15.51
N SER A 591 -26.41 5.26 15.80
CA SER A 591 -27.41 4.41 16.47
C SER A 591 -28.17 3.59 15.42
N LEU A 592 -28.22 2.27 15.65
CA LEU A 592 -28.98 1.30 14.87
C LEU A 592 -30.07 0.70 15.75
N ASP A 593 -31.24 0.48 15.15
CA ASP A 593 -32.35 -0.23 15.79
C ASP A 593 -32.12 -1.76 15.69
N ALA A 594 -32.76 -2.55 16.53
CA ALA A 594 -32.81 -4.00 16.36
C ALA A 594 -33.53 -4.36 15.06
N GLY A 595 -32.99 -5.32 14.30
CA GLY A 595 -33.50 -5.68 12.99
C GLY A 595 -32.81 -4.88 11.88
N TRP A 596 -33.50 -4.67 10.77
CA TRP A 596 -32.97 -4.04 9.58
C TRP A 596 -32.95 -2.52 9.64
N ASN A 597 -31.82 -1.92 9.33
CA ASN A 597 -31.59 -0.48 9.27
C ASN A 597 -31.25 -0.07 7.84
N HIS A 598 -31.97 0.90 7.30
CA HIS A 598 -31.73 1.43 5.96
C HIS A 598 -30.70 2.56 6.02
N VAL A 599 -29.59 2.37 5.33
CA VAL A 599 -28.54 3.39 5.13
C VAL A 599 -28.65 3.91 3.71
N ARG A 600 -28.75 5.21 3.56
CA ARG A 600 -28.83 5.89 2.26
C ARG A 600 -27.81 7.02 2.19
N ILE A 601 -27.01 7.02 1.12
CA ILE A 601 -26.03 8.05 0.84
C ILE A 601 -26.31 8.65 -0.52
N VAL A 602 -26.37 9.96 -0.62
CA VAL A 602 -26.52 10.70 -1.87
C VAL A 602 -25.22 11.46 -2.12
N VAL A 603 -24.58 11.21 -3.25
CA VAL A 603 -23.28 11.79 -3.62
C VAL A 603 -23.37 12.45 -4.99
N PRO A 604 -23.17 13.77 -5.11
CA PRO A 604 -22.99 14.40 -6.40
C PRO A 604 -21.71 13.92 -7.08
N HIS A 605 -21.73 13.80 -8.39
CA HIS A 605 -20.57 13.43 -9.18
C HIS A 605 -20.52 14.22 -10.50
N THR A 606 -19.34 14.26 -11.15
CA THR A 606 -19.14 14.98 -12.42
C THR A 606 -18.43 14.11 -13.44
N ALA A 607 -18.71 14.31 -14.71
CA ALA A 607 -18.03 13.65 -15.82
C ALA A 607 -16.62 14.21 -16.10
N LYS A 608 -16.14 15.17 -15.34
CA LYS A 608 -14.83 15.79 -15.60
C LYS A 608 -13.68 14.87 -15.22
N LYS A 609 -12.81 14.61 -16.19
CA LYS A 609 -11.67 13.68 -16.20
C LYS A 609 -10.65 13.85 -15.05
N TYR A 610 -10.66 14.87 -14.24
CA TYR A 610 -9.66 15.13 -13.21
C TYR A 610 -10.26 15.40 -11.83
N ARG A 611 -11.42 14.76 -11.54
CA ARG A 611 -12.04 14.87 -10.22
C ARG A 611 -12.57 13.51 -9.82
N TYR A 612 -11.70 12.68 -9.41
CA TYR A 612 -11.84 11.24 -9.31
C TYR A 612 -12.12 10.71 -7.93
N GLU A 613 -12.30 11.55 -7.01
CA GLU A 613 -12.16 11.14 -5.64
C GLU A 613 -13.54 10.82 -5.06
N TRP A 614 -14.34 10.06 -5.81
CA TRP A 614 -15.68 9.71 -5.38
C TRP A 614 -15.70 8.37 -4.71
N ILE A 615 -15.09 8.37 -3.53
CA ILE A 615 -15.13 7.27 -2.61
C ILE A 615 -16.20 7.59 -1.59
N SER A 616 -17.17 6.70 -1.44
CA SER A 616 -18.20 6.76 -0.40
C SER A 616 -17.97 5.62 0.57
N THR A 617 -17.79 5.95 1.84
CA THR A 617 -17.54 4.98 2.90
C THR A 617 -18.63 5.05 3.94
N PHE A 618 -19.17 3.89 4.30
CA PHE A 618 -19.97 3.66 5.50
C PHE A 618 -19.67 2.25 6.00
N VAL A 619 -18.71 2.15 6.91
CA VAL A 619 -18.17 0.89 7.39
C VAL A 619 -18.32 0.80 8.90
N PRO A 620 -19.32 0.08 9.41
CA PRO A 620 -19.40 -0.26 10.82
C PRO A 620 -18.19 -1.05 11.27
N ILE A 621 -17.60 -0.64 12.39
CA ILE A 621 -16.45 -1.32 12.99
C ILE A 621 -16.66 -1.55 14.48
N ALA A 622 -16.14 -2.64 14.98
CA ALA A 622 -15.88 -2.86 16.39
C ALA A 622 -14.42 -2.49 16.69
N GLY A 623 -14.13 -2.06 17.91
CA GLY A 623 -12.78 -1.62 18.29
C GLY A 623 -12.51 -0.15 17.96
N THR A 624 -11.26 0.15 17.62
CA THR A 624 -10.78 1.51 17.31
C THR A 624 -10.41 1.64 15.83
N SER A 625 -10.15 2.84 15.35
CA SER A 625 -9.62 3.07 13.99
C SER A 625 -8.26 2.39 13.77
N GLU A 626 -7.43 2.27 14.81
CA GLU A 626 -6.13 1.62 14.72
C GLU A 626 -6.25 0.09 14.69
N HIS A 627 -7.23 -0.47 15.39
CA HIS A 627 -7.46 -1.92 15.53
C HIS A 627 -8.93 -2.27 15.30
N PRO A 628 -9.44 -2.06 14.08
CA PRO A 628 -10.83 -2.37 13.75
C PRO A 628 -11.07 -3.88 13.68
N ARG A 629 -12.32 -4.25 13.94
CA ARG A 629 -12.84 -5.60 13.77
C ARG A 629 -14.18 -5.51 13.05
N GLU A 630 -14.57 -6.60 12.42
CA GLU A 630 -15.93 -6.79 11.94
C GLU A 630 -16.90 -6.71 13.12
N VAL A 631 -18.08 -6.15 12.89
CA VAL A 631 -19.14 -6.11 13.92
C VAL A 631 -19.89 -7.43 13.94
N ASP A 632 -19.80 -8.13 15.06
CA ASP A 632 -20.42 -9.44 15.20
C ASP A 632 -21.96 -9.38 15.03
N GLY A 633 -22.49 -10.35 14.27
CA GLY A 633 -23.90 -10.54 14.06
C GLY A 633 -24.54 -9.57 13.06
N PHE A 634 -23.75 -8.73 12.39
CA PHE A 634 -24.28 -7.91 11.30
C PHE A 634 -24.45 -8.72 10.02
N GLU A 635 -25.58 -8.45 9.33
CA GLU A 635 -25.85 -8.94 7.99
C GLU A 635 -26.11 -7.74 7.06
N TYR A 636 -25.73 -7.86 5.81
CA TYR A 636 -25.83 -6.77 4.83
C TYR A 636 -26.67 -7.21 3.62
N SER A 637 -27.54 -6.33 3.13
CA SER A 637 -28.35 -6.56 1.94
C SER A 637 -28.37 -5.32 1.04
N SER A 638 -28.28 -5.54 -0.28
CA SER A 638 -28.47 -4.49 -1.29
C SER A 638 -29.95 -4.25 -1.64
N ARG A 639 -30.85 -5.04 -1.09
CA ARG A 639 -32.31 -4.96 -1.33
C ARG A 639 -33.05 -4.81 -0.03
N PRO A 640 -34.21 -4.09 -0.04
CA PRO A 640 -35.05 -4.03 1.14
C PRO A 640 -35.52 -5.45 1.50
N PRO A 641 -35.18 -5.95 2.69
CA PRO A 641 -35.64 -7.25 3.15
C PRO A 641 -37.18 -7.29 3.27
N GLU A 642 -37.75 -8.47 3.14
CA GLU A 642 -39.23 -8.60 3.25
C GLU A 642 -39.76 -8.11 4.61
N GLU A 643 -38.98 -8.28 5.67
CA GLU A 643 -39.28 -7.81 7.04
C GLU A 643 -39.18 -6.28 7.21
N ALA A 644 -38.57 -5.57 6.25
CA ALA A 644 -38.39 -4.10 6.26
C ALA A 644 -39.41 -3.39 5.35
N ARG A 645 -40.32 -4.13 4.71
CA ARG A 645 -41.45 -3.64 3.93
C ARG A 645 -42.70 -3.60 4.81
#